data_475c179c0a5eba59aa33e2c387908446
#
_entry.id   475c179c0a5eba59aa33e2c387908446
#
_cell.length_a   1.000
_cell.length_b   1.000
_cell.length_c   1.000
_cell.angle_alpha   90.00
_cell.angle_beta   90.00
_cell.angle_gamma   90.00
#
_symmetry.space_group_name_H-M   'P 1'
#
loop_
_entity.id
_entity.type
_entity.pdbx_description
1 polymer ?
#
loop_
_entity_poly.entity_id
_entity_poly.type
_entity_poly.pdbx_seq_one_letter_code
_entity_poly.pdbx_strand_id
1 'polypeptide(L)'
;MNKLSVIASLLLAVSTQAVAQTWEEVKVGTSTRKTLTYVPKNVEESPALVISLHGYAQDPNYQMKQTAWNDLADSEHFIVTYPQGNGNAWDISGNGDIQFIEQIMSDMELKHNVDKNRIYVSGFSMGGMMTYHCMAKLADKVAAFGPVSGIPVDYRNPSSTRKVPIMHIHGTGDDVVKWGGDPTHPAGGYGRIDEYVKKWAAFDGCDVDNPKVVRPYPANNTAANATRTIYTNVNDNVEVNLIAIDGKGHWHSNEPNGVHSTKELWAFFKRYKLNQSTAPDPNFQVYLCFGQSNMEGNAAIEEQDKTGVNPRFLAMYTLDNAQAGWTMGKWHTAVPPQARPYTRLSVVDYFGRKMVDNLPEDVKVGTITVAVGGASIDLFDKDKYQEYLQSAEVADWLRNYAKEYGGNPYGRLIELAKIAQKKGVIKGILLHQGETNNCDQTWPSKVKKIYNDMLADLGLDAKDVPLLVGELGQKDQNAACWGHNAIIDNIAATIPTAHVVSSKDCPLQSDRLHFTAEGYRMFGKRYADVMLEQLGVIPVENRNYFIRYESHAGANLWDQQAVYTLPQALEKDAKYSLTMKVRTSASCEELAFWPIWNASDNKNQWGGSDDVQYLAAYPVEAGGWKTLNWNFTAQFPLDVFQFVFGGYTGNLDIDDLVLVKDGTTENLIDNGDFSKNHILGWSANWQGPSFYLANDAYQSTGITQPSVVAQPSLQDDAYYTLQGVRVSHPTSGIFIHKGRKIVMK
;
A
#
# COMPACT_ATOMS: atom_id res chain seq x y z
N MET A 1 21.97 -72.86 1.28
CA MET A 1 22.17 -71.63 2.11
C MET A 1 21.56 -70.44 1.37
N ASN A 2 20.30 -70.16 1.68
CA ASN A 2 19.50 -69.11 1.04
C ASN A 2 19.72 -67.77 1.74
N LYS A 3 20.10 -66.74 0.99
CA LYS A 3 20.09 -65.38 1.45
C LYS A 3 18.71 -64.74 1.13
N LEU A 4 17.92 -64.50 2.14
CA LEU A 4 16.72 -63.68 2.05
C LEU A 4 17.17 -62.21 2.02
N SER A 5 16.84 -61.50 0.92
CA SER A 5 16.90 -60.03 0.85
C SER A 5 15.58 -59.46 1.36
N VAL A 6 15.63 -58.72 2.45
CA VAL A 6 14.51 -57.94 2.95
C VAL A 6 14.53 -56.59 2.24
N ILE A 7 13.55 -56.35 1.37
CA ILE A 7 13.27 -55.03 0.77
C ILE A 7 12.34 -54.30 1.75
N ALA A 8 12.88 -53.32 2.45
CA ALA A 8 12.08 -52.39 3.24
C ALA A 8 11.47 -51.32 2.30
N SER A 9 10.20 -51.45 2.01
CA SER A 9 9.42 -50.44 1.31
C SER A 9 9.15 -49.26 2.24
N LEU A 10 9.82 -48.15 2.03
CA LEU A 10 9.48 -46.86 2.68
C LEU A 10 8.22 -46.33 2.00
N LEU A 11 7.06 -46.51 2.63
CA LEU A 11 5.86 -45.81 2.28
C LEU A 11 6.03 -44.33 2.71
N LEU A 12 6.27 -43.43 1.75
CA LEU A 12 6.08 -42.02 1.92
C LEU A 12 4.57 -41.79 2.06
N ALA A 13 4.10 -41.62 3.28
CA ALA A 13 2.78 -41.09 3.53
C ALA A 13 2.77 -39.61 3.14
N VAL A 14 2.35 -39.30 1.93
CA VAL A 14 1.89 -37.94 1.58
C VAL A 14 0.60 -37.74 2.36
N SER A 15 0.69 -37.11 3.52
CA SER A 15 -0.50 -36.65 4.25
C SER A 15 -1.14 -35.54 3.43
N THR A 16 -2.19 -35.86 2.68
CA THR A 16 -3.14 -34.86 2.23
C THR A 16 -3.77 -34.28 3.49
N GLN A 17 -3.31 -33.09 3.91
CA GLN A 17 -3.97 -32.36 4.99
C GLN A 17 -5.37 -32.02 4.49
N ALA A 18 -6.36 -32.71 5.06
CA ALA A 18 -7.77 -32.38 4.83
C ALA A 18 -8.05 -31.05 5.55
N VAL A 19 -8.83 -30.16 4.92
CA VAL A 19 -9.42 -29.01 5.58
C VAL A 19 -10.04 -29.48 6.90
N ALA A 20 -9.49 -29.05 8.03
CA ALA A 20 -9.91 -29.54 9.32
C ALA A 20 -10.27 -28.37 10.25
N GLN A 21 -11.57 -28.25 10.50
CA GLN A 21 -12.06 -27.51 11.65
C GLN A 21 -12.03 -28.45 12.86
N THR A 22 -11.16 -28.18 13.83
CA THR A 22 -10.90 -29.09 14.95
C THR A 22 -10.97 -28.37 16.29
N TRP A 23 -11.66 -28.99 17.27
CA TRP A 23 -11.56 -28.58 18.64
C TRP A 23 -10.26 -29.12 19.25
N GLU A 24 -9.45 -28.22 19.78
CA GLU A 24 -8.19 -28.54 20.43
C GLU A 24 -8.24 -28.25 21.93
N GLU A 25 -7.68 -29.13 22.73
CA GLU A 25 -7.49 -28.93 24.16
C GLU A 25 -6.18 -28.18 24.41
N VAL A 26 -6.25 -27.17 25.26
CA VAL A 26 -5.14 -26.30 25.66
C VAL A 26 -4.98 -26.41 27.17
N LYS A 27 -3.82 -26.84 27.62
CA LYS A 27 -3.52 -26.99 29.04
C LYS A 27 -2.94 -25.69 29.60
N VAL A 28 -3.62 -25.08 30.56
CA VAL A 28 -3.19 -23.84 31.22
C VAL A 28 -3.03 -24.14 32.74
N GLY A 29 -1.79 -24.37 33.16
CA GLY A 29 -1.52 -24.84 34.53
C GLY A 29 -2.22 -26.20 34.78
N THR A 30 -3.13 -26.23 35.77
CA THR A 30 -3.94 -27.42 36.11
C THR A 30 -5.26 -27.49 35.35
N SER A 31 -5.63 -26.45 34.60
CA SER A 31 -6.91 -26.36 33.87
C SER A 31 -6.75 -26.79 32.42
N THR A 32 -7.79 -27.42 31.85
CA THR A 32 -7.90 -27.70 30.43
C THR A 32 -8.97 -26.78 29.82
N ARG A 33 -8.58 -26.00 28.82
CA ARG A 33 -9.46 -25.12 28.05
C ARG A 33 -9.54 -25.62 26.60
N LYS A 34 -10.35 -24.96 25.77
CA LYS A 34 -10.54 -25.39 24.37
C LYS A 34 -10.43 -24.22 23.42
N THR A 35 -9.96 -24.50 22.23
CA THR A 35 -10.02 -23.59 21.08
C THR A 35 -10.53 -24.34 19.86
N LEU A 36 -11.26 -23.64 18.99
CA LEU A 36 -11.71 -24.16 17.70
C LEU A 36 -10.72 -23.65 16.65
N THR A 37 -9.96 -24.53 16.03
CA THR A 37 -8.93 -24.17 15.05
C THR A 37 -9.36 -24.56 13.65
N TYR A 38 -9.14 -23.66 12.69
CA TYR A 38 -9.34 -23.90 11.27
C TYR A 38 -8.00 -23.83 10.54
N VAL A 39 -7.67 -24.93 9.84
CA VAL A 39 -6.46 -25.06 9.03
C VAL A 39 -6.88 -25.25 7.57
N PRO A 40 -6.62 -24.30 6.66
CA PRO A 40 -6.98 -24.43 5.26
C PRO A 40 -6.18 -25.54 4.56
N LYS A 41 -6.75 -26.09 3.48
CA LYS A 41 -6.15 -27.20 2.73
C LYS A 41 -4.76 -26.85 2.16
N ASN A 42 -4.58 -25.61 1.73
CA ASN A 42 -3.34 -25.11 1.11
C ASN A 42 -2.60 -24.16 2.06
N VAL A 43 -2.49 -24.52 3.35
CA VAL A 43 -1.79 -23.71 4.34
C VAL A 43 -0.29 -23.56 3.99
N GLU A 44 0.30 -22.40 4.27
CA GLU A 44 1.74 -22.17 4.12
C GLU A 44 2.55 -23.14 4.99
N GLU A 45 3.81 -23.41 4.64
CA GLU A 45 4.72 -24.24 5.45
C GLU A 45 4.97 -23.64 6.84
N SER A 46 5.02 -22.32 6.96
CA SER A 46 5.12 -21.58 8.22
C SER A 46 4.06 -20.48 8.22
N PRO A 47 2.78 -20.83 8.51
CA PRO A 47 1.67 -19.93 8.31
C PRO A 47 1.58 -18.82 9.35
N ALA A 48 0.92 -17.73 9.01
CA ALA A 48 0.47 -16.76 9.99
C ALA A 48 -0.67 -17.34 10.84
N LEU A 49 -0.87 -16.78 12.03
CA LEU A 49 -1.97 -17.14 12.94
C LEU A 49 -2.84 -15.92 13.26
N VAL A 50 -4.14 -16.06 13.08
CA VAL A 50 -5.14 -15.11 13.61
C VAL A 50 -5.84 -15.76 14.81
N ILE A 51 -5.83 -15.08 15.96
CA ILE A 51 -6.57 -15.46 17.16
C ILE A 51 -7.80 -14.55 17.22
N SER A 52 -9.01 -15.12 17.05
CA SER A 52 -10.26 -14.37 16.95
C SER A 52 -11.13 -14.59 18.18
N LEU A 53 -11.32 -13.53 18.99
CA LEU A 53 -11.94 -13.58 20.32
C LEU A 53 -13.43 -13.21 20.25
N HIS A 54 -14.31 -14.06 20.78
CA HIS A 54 -15.76 -13.86 20.75
C HIS A 54 -16.25 -12.78 21.74
N GLY A 55 -17.47 -12.27 21.53
CA GLY A 55 -18.14 -11.36 22.44
C GLY A 55 -18.67 -12.02 23.72
N TYR A 56 -19.20 -11.21 24.65
CA TYR A 56 -19.85 -11.69 25.86
C TYR A 56 -21.04 -12.63 25.56
N ALA A 57 -21.17 -13.71 26.29
CA ALA A 57 -22.18 -14.75 26.13
C ALA A 57 -22.19 -15.43 24.73
N GLN A 58 -21.14 -15.23 23.93
CA GLN A 58 -20.91 -15.92 22.65
C GLN A 58 -19.93 -17.09 22.84
N ASP A 59 -19.74 -17.85 21.77
CA ASP A 59 -18.82 -18.99 21.71
C ASP A 59 -17.97 -18.99 20.43
N PRO A 60 -16.98 -19.87 20.29
CA PRO A 60 -16.12 -19.97 19.11
C PRO A 60 -16.87 -20.23 17.81
N ASN A 61 -17.96 -21.03 17.80
CA ASN A 61 -18.74 -21.29 16.60
C ASN A 61 -19.49 -20.04 16.13
N TYR A 62 -20.02 -19.26 17.08
CA TYR A 62 -20.65 -18.00 16.76
C TYR A 62 -19.64 -17.00 16.20
N GLN A 63 -18.45 -16.85 16.85
CA GLN A 63 -17.37 -15.97 16.38
C GLN A 63 -16.91 -16.34 14.98
N MET A 64 -16.69 -17.60 14.71
CA MET A 64 -16.33 -18.11 13.38
C MET A 64 -17.34 -17.70 12.31
N LYS A 65 -18.63 -17.91 12.57
CA LYS A 65 -19.69 -17.59 11.61
C LYS A 65 -19.83 -16.08 11.37
N GLN A 66 -19.77 -15.27 12.43
CA GLN A 66 -19.97 -13.82 12.30
C GLN A 66 -18.78 -13.12 11.65
N THR A 67 -17.55 -13.67 11.77
CA THR A 67 -16.34 -13.01 11.26
C THR A 67 -15.91 -13.49 9.89
N ALA A 68 -16.33 -14.67 9.45
CA ALA A 68 -15.95 -15.28 8.16
C ALA A 68 -14.41 -15.35 7.92
N TRP A 69 -13.61 -15.53 8.99
CA TRP A 69 -12.16 -15.68 8.84
C TRP A 69 -11.76 -16.93 8.07
N ASN A 70 -12.56 -18.02 8.13
CA ASN A 70 -12.25 -19.27 7.44
C ASN A 70 -12.19 -19.08 5.92
N ASP A 71 -13.15 -18.33 5.35
CA ASP A 71 -13.24 -18.08 3.91
C ASP A 71 -11.99 -17.30 3.43
N LEU A 72 -11.52 -16.37 4.26
CA LEU A 72 -10.32 -15.61 3.96
C LEU A 72 -9.04 -16.44 4.17
N ALA A 73 -9.02 -17.33 5.17
CA ALA A 73 -7.92 -18.24 5.44
C ALA A 73 -7.68 -19.20 4.27
N ASP A 74 -8.74 -19.66 3.59
CA ASP A 74 -8.65 -20.50 2.39
C ASP A 74 -7.93 -19.79 1.23
N SER A 75 -8.20 -18.52 1.03
CA SER A 75 -7.61 -17.72 -0.06
C SER A 75 -6.23 -17.14 0.27
N GLU A 76 -5.95 -16.87 1.54
CA GLU A 76 -4.73 -16.20 2.00
C GLU A 76 -3.78 -17.13 2.79
N HIS A 77 -4.14 -18.42 2.92
CA HIS A 77 -3.29 -19.54 3.37
C HIS A 77 -2.75 -19.44 4.81
N PHE A 78 -3.48 -18.80 5.72
CA PHE A 78 -3.14 -18.66 7.14
C PHE A 78 -4.04 -19.55 8.03
N ILE A 79 -3.66 -19.72 9.29
CA ILE A 79 -4.46 -20.45 10.30
C ILE A 79 -5.28 -19.46 11.13
N VAL A 80 -6.53 -19.81 11.44
CA VAL A 80 -7.32 -19.06 12.41
C VAL A 80 -7.77 -19.97 13.56
N THR A 81 -7.71 -19.42 14.79
CA THR A 81 -8.18 -20.12 15.98
C THR A 81 -9.16 -19.23 16.75
N TYR A 82 -10.18 -19.87 17.32
CA TYR A 82 -11.27 -19.23 18.06
C TYR A 82 -11.27 -19.81 19.48
N PRO A 83 -10.60 -19.16 20.45
CA PRO A 83 -10.56 -19.63 21.82
C PRO A 83 -11.92 -19.54 22.51
N GLN A 84 -12.21 -20.51 23.41
CA GLN A 84 -13.39 -20.51 24.24
C GLN A 84 -13.13 -19.75 25.55
N GLY A 85 -13.77 -18.62 25.74
CA GLY A 85 -13.78 -17.87 26.98
C GLY A 85 -14.43 -18.68 28.12
N ASN A 86 -13.96 -18.51 29.35
CA ASN A 86 -14.54 -19.19 30.51
C ASN A 86 -15.94 -18.65 30.79
N GLY A 87 -16.95 -19.54 30.81
CA GLY A 87 -18.35 -19.13 30.95
C GLY A 87 -18.82 -18.20 29.83
N ASN A 88 -18.26 -18.33 28.61
CA ASN A 88 -18.54 -17.48 27.43
C ASN A 88 -18.19 -15.99 27.68
N ALA A 89 -17.19 -15.71 28.47
CA ALA A 89 -16.69 -14.37 28.80
C ALA A 89 -15.16 -14.35 28.90
N TRP A 90 -14.59 -13.17 28.98
CA TRP A 90 -13.14 -12.94 29.08
C TRP A 90 -12.77 -12.22 30.38
N ASP A 91 -11.66 -12.63 30.99
CA ASP A 91 -11.01 -11.86 32.07
C ASP A 91 -10.20 -10.72 31.44
N ILE A 92 -10.87 -9.59 31.19
CA ILE A 92 -10.31 -8.40 30.55
C ILE A 92 -9.37 -7.58 31.46
N SER A 93 -9.10 -8.03 32.64
CA SER A 93 -8.28 -7.32 33.63
C SER A 93 -7.21 -8.18 34.32
N GLY A 94 -7.43 -9.49 34.39
CA GLY A 94 -6.50 -10.45 35.03
C GLY A 94 -5.54 -11.12 34.04
N ASN A 95 -4.89 -12.18 34.51
CA ASN A 95 -3.89 -12.90 33.73
C ASN A 95 -4.35 -14.29 33.25
N GLY A 96 -5.53 -14.77 33.67
CA GLY A 96 -5.97 -16.13 33.34
C GLY A 96 -6.17 -16.36 31.87
N ASP A 97 -6.84 -15.43 31.18
CA ASP A 97 -7.03 -15.51 29.73
C ASP A 97 -5.78 -15.10 28.94
N ILE A 98 -4.92 -14.26 29.51
CA ILE A 98 -3.60 -13.95 28.93
C ILE A 98 -2.76 -15.24 28.82
N GLN A 99 -2.64 -16.00 29.92
CA GLN A 99 -1.92 -17.28 29.93
C GLN A 99 -2.52 -18.30 28.98
N PHE A 100 -3.84 -18.32 28.82
CA PHE A 100 -4.52 -19.19 27.89
C PHE A 100 -4.17 -18.83 26.44
N ILE A 101 -4.19 -17.54 26.07
CA ILE A 101 -3.85 -17.06 24.73
C ILE A 101 -2.35 -17.33 24.45
N GLU A 102 -1.47 -17.11 25.42
CA GLU A 102 -0.04 -17.46 25.30
C GLU A 102 0.18 -18.95 25.03
N GLN A 103 -0.56 -19.81 25.75
CA GLN A 103 -0.46 -21.25 25.54
C GLN A 103 -0.96 -21.67 24.17
N ILE A 104 -2.05 -21.04 23.66
CA ILE A 104 -2.51 -21.26 22.28
C ILE A 104 -1.41 -20.91 21.28
N MET A 105 -0.74 -19.77 21.41
CA MET A 105 0.37 -19.40 20.52
C MET A 105 1.45 -20.47 20.50
N SER A 106 1.87 -20.96 21.68
CA SER A 106 2.88 -21.99 21.81
C SER A 106 2.43 -23.34 21.21
N ASP A 107 1.18 -23.72 21.44
CA ASP A 107 0.62 -24.97 20.92
C ASP A 107 0.50 -24.91 19.38
N MET A 108 0.10 -23.77 18.80
CA MET A 108 0.00 -23.56 17.35
C MET A 108 1.38 -23.58 16.68
N GLU A 109 2.40 -22.98 17.32
CA GLU A 109 3.78 -23.06 16.84
C GLU A 109 4.26 -24.52 16.79
N LEU A 110 4.00 -25.30 17.84
CA LEU A 110 4.42 -26.69 17.92
C LEU A 110 3.66 -27.65 16.98
N LYS A 111 2.33 -27.48 16.88
CA LYS A 111 1.46 -28.41 16.13
C LYS A 111 1.37 -28.09 14.66
N HIS A 112 1.40 -26.80 14.30
CA HIS A 112 1.11 -26.31 12.96
C HIS A 112 2.25 -25.51 12.35
N ASN A 113 3.42 -25.42 13.00
CA ASN A 113 4.59 -24.69 12.57
C ASN A 113 4.30 -23.19 12.27
N VAL A 114 3.42 -22.58 13.07
CA VAL A 114 3.05 -21.17 12.92
C VAL A 114 4.29 -20.25 13.02
N ASP A 115 4.39 -19.27 12.14
CA ASP A 115 5.41 -18.22 12.23
C ASP A 115 5.12 -17.31 13.44
N LYS A 116 5.88 -17.49 14.51
CA LYS A 116 5.74 -16.68 15.75
C LYS A 116 5.87 -15.17 15.56
N ASN A 117 6.39 -14.73 14.42
CA ASN A 117 6.49 -13.31 14.09
C ASN A 117 5.22 -12.79 13.37
N ARG A 118 4.33 -13.69 12.92
CA ARG A 118 3.09 -13.38 12.22
C ARG A 118 1.86 -13.86 12.99
N ILE A 119 1.79 -13.52 14.28
CA ILE A 119 0.63 -13.78 15.13
C ILE A 119 -0.15 -12.49 15.32
N TYR A 120 -1.45 -12.55 15.12
CA TYR A 120 -2.37 -11.42 15.20
C TYR A 120 -3.54 -11.73 16.11
N VAL A 121 -4.02 -10.73 16.85
CA VAL A 121 -5.18 -10.88 17.74
C VAL A 121 -6.26 -9.90 17.31
N SER A 122 -7.48 -10.42 17.11
CA SER A 122 -8.69 -9.66 16.86
C SER A 122 -9.81 -10.15 17.76
N GLY A 123 -10.80 -9.30 18.03
CA GLY A 123 -11.95 -9.71 18.82
C GLY A 123 -13.11 -8.74 18.67
N PHE A 124 -14.33 -9.29 18.83
CA PHE A 124 -15.56 -8.54 18.76
C PHE A 124 -16.12 -8.25 20.14
N SER A 125 -16.65 -7.03 20.39
CA SER A 125 -17.30 -6.66 21.64
C SER A 125 -16.39 -6.88 22.87
N MET A 126 -16.75 -7.75 23.82
CA MET A 126 -15.88 -8.15 24.94
C MET A 126 -14.57 -8.78 24.44
N GLY A 127 -14.57 -9.48 23.29
CA GLY A 127 -13.34 -9.93 22.62
C GLY A 127 -12.47 -8.76 22.14
N GLY A 128 -13.07 -7.65 21.72
CA GLY A 128 -12.37 -6.39 21.42
C GLY A 128 -11.75 -5.75 22.68
N MET A 129 -12.45 -5.80 23.81
CA MET A 129 -11.90 -5.39 25.12
C MET A 129 -10.70 -6.26 25.50
N MET A 130 -10.83 -7.59 25.32
CA MET A 130 -9.73 -8.53 25.56
C MET A 130 -8.56 -8.31 24.59
N THR A 131 -8.82 -7.90 23.34
CA THR A 131 -7.78 -7.52 22.38
C THR A 131 -6.94 -6.35 22.91
N TYR A 132 -7.57 -5.32 23.49
CA TYR A 132 -6.85 -4.24 24.17
C TYR A 132 -6.06 -4.73 25.40
N HIS A 133 -6.60 -5.70 26.14
CA HIS A 133 -5.87 -6.30 27.24
C HIS A 133 -4.65 -7.09 26.76
N CYS A 134 -4.76 -7.81 25.64
CA CYS A 134 -3.62 -8.45 24.97
C CYS A 134 -2.57 -7.43 24.51
N MET A 135 -2.95 -6.24 24.03
CA MET A 135 -1.98 -5.18 23.70
C MET A 135 -1.10 -4.80 24.89
N ALA A 136 -1.70 -4.72 26.07
CA ALA A 136 -0.97 -4.36 27.27
C ALA A 136 -0.05 -5.48 27.81
N LYS A 137 -0.32 -6.74 27.48
CA LYS A 137 0.33 -7.91 28.08
C LYS A 137 1.16 -8.75 27.12
N LEU A 138 0.80 -8.79 25.83
CA LEU A 138 1.36 -9.69 24.82
C LEU A 138 1.94 -8.94 23.60
N ALA A 139 2.23 -7.65 23.75
CA ALA A 139 2.77 -6.86 22.66
C ALA A 139 4.07 -7.40 22.07
N ASP A 140 4.89 -8.06 22.87
CA ASP A 140 6.15 -8.70 22.46
C ASP A 140 5.95 -10.01 21.68
N LYS A 141 4.73 -10.56 21.64
CA LYS A 141 4.38 -11.83 21.00
C LYS A 141 3.38 -11.70 19.85
N VAL A 142 2.71 -10.56 19.73
CA VAL A 142 1.67 -10.30 18.72
C VAL A 142 2.07 -9.17 17.81
N ALA A 143 2.07 -9.41 16.50
CA ALA A 143 2.56 -8.47 15.51
C ALA A 143 1.64 -7.26 15.33
N ALA A 144 0.32 -7.47 15.30
CA ALA A 144 -0.69 -6.42 15.18
C ALA A 144 -2.02 -6.82 15.83
N PHE A 145 -2.86 -5.83 16.13
CA PHE A 145 -4.11 -6.00 16.87
C PHE A 145 -5.31 -5.37 16.15
N GLY A 146 -6.46 -6.03 16.24
CA GLY A 146 -7.69 -5.63 15.57
C GLY A 146 -8.93 -5.67 16.47
N PRO A 147 -9.14 -4.73 17.40
CA PRO A 147 -10.36 -4.65 18.18
C PRO A 147 -11.55 -4.19 17.33
N VAL A 148 -12.70 -4.87 17.46
CA VAL A 148 -13.94 -4.54 16.74
C VAL A 148 -15.05 -4.32 17.77
N SER A 149 -15.71 -3.17 17.74
CA SER A 149 -16.83 -2.79 18.62
C SER A 149 -16.57 -3.06 20.12
N GLY A 150 -15.34 -2.87 20.57
CA GLY A 150 -14.92 -3.08 21.96
C GLY A 150 -13.85 -2.09 22.38
N ILE A 151 -13.94 -1.58 23.60
CA ILE A 151 -12.99 -0.63 24.20
C ILE A 151 -12.78 -1.02 25.65
N PRO A 152 -11.59 -0.83 26.25
CA PRO A 152 -11.41 -1.10 27.67
C PRO A 152 -12.36 -0.27 28.52
N VAL A 153 -13.04 -0.92 29.45
CA VAL A 153 -13.76 -0.25 30.52
C VAL A 153 -12.75 0.36 31.49
N ASP A 154 -13.19 1.31 32.37
CA ASP A 154 -12.35 2.02 33.35
C ASP A 154 -11.33 3.02 32.77
N TYR A 155 -11.44 3.39 31.51
CA TYR A 155 -10.61 4.42 30.86
C TYR A 155 -9.10 4.23 31.05
N ARG A 156 -8.64 2.99 31.02
CA ARG A 156 -7.21 2.74 31.15
C ARG A 156 -6.42 3.56 30.15
N ASN A 157 -5.35 4.15 30.62
CA ASN A 157 -4.39 4.74 29.71
C ASN A 157 -3.76 3.64 28.85
N PRO A 158 -3.45 3.94 27.57
CA PRO A 158 -2.66 3.05 26.75
C PRO A 158 -1.41 2.57 27.49
N SER A 159 -1.14 1.27 27.42
CA SER A 159 0.02 0.63 28.05
C SER A 159 0.46 -0.55 27.20
N SER A 160 1.73 -0.61 26.84
CA SER A 160 2.32 -1.70 26.08
C SER A 160 3.83 -1.70 26.25
N THR A 161 4.47 -2.85 26.12
CA THR A 161 5.94 -2.99 26.18
C THR A 161 6.65 -2.48 24.93
N ARG A 162 5.93 -2.31 23.84
CA ARG A 162 6.39 -1.70 22.58
C ARG A 162 5.29 -0.88 21.92
N LYS A 163 5.61 -0.13 20.88
CA LYS A 163 4.62 0.47 19.98
C LYS A 163 3.95 -0.61 19.16
N VAL A 164 2.62 -0.57 19.01
CA VAL A 164 1.83 -1.66 18.42
C VAL A 164 0.96 -1.19 17.27
N PRO A 165 0.97 -1.86 16.11
CA PRO A 165 0.03 -1.60 15.04
C PRO A 165 -1.40 -1.97 15.45
N ILE A 166 -2.35 -1.05 15.28
CA ILE A 166 -3.75 -1.19 15.71
C ILE A 166 -4.69 -0.84 14.57
N MET A 167 -5.70 -1.67 14.30
CA MET A 167 -6.87 -1.29 13.51
C MET A 167 -8.13 -1.48 14.33
N HIS A 168 -8.74 -0.38 14.78
CA HIS A 168 -10.01 -0.37 15.48
C HIS A 168 -11.15 -0.14 14.49
N ILE A 169 -12.18 -1.00 14.51
CA ILE A 169 -13.38 -0.86 13.68
C ILE A 169 -14.60 -0.72 14.60
N HIS A 170 -15.45 0.30 14.36
CA HIS A 170 -16.57 0.58 15.22
C HIS A 170 -17.74 1.22 14.48
N GLY A 171 -18.96 0.85 14.83
CA GLY A 171 -20.17 1.50 14.34
C GLY A 171 -20.52 2.78 15.14
N THR A 172 -20.81 3.89 14.46
CA THR A 172 -21.17 5.14 15.15
C THR A 172 -22.57 5.09 15.79
N GLY A 173 -23.40 4.13 15.38
CA GLY A 173 -24.71 3.84 15.95
C GLY A 173 -24.72 2.68 16.95
N ASP A 174 -23.55 2.24 17.43
CA ASP A 174 -23.43 1.17 18.43
C ASP A 174 -24.11 1.60 19.73
N ASP A 175 -25.12 0.83 20.16
CA ASP A 175 -25.95 1.09 21.34
C ASP A 175 -25.52 0.24 22.55
N VAL A 176 -24.61 -0.73 22.35
CA VAL A 176 -24.04 -1.59 23.40
C VAL A 176 -22.69 -1.04 23.88
N VAL A 177 -21.74 -0.84 22.96
CA VAL A 177 -20.48 -0.15 23.22
C VAL A 177 -20.53 1.21 22.50
N LYS A 178 -21.17 2.17 23.17
CA LYS A 178 -21.57 3.45 22.56
C LYS A 178 -20.40 4.24 22.04
N TRP A 179 -20.49 4.70 20.79
CA TRP A 179 -19.48 5.54 20.15
C TRP A 179 -19.12 6.79 20.96
N GLY A 180 -20.13 7.46 21.51
CA GLY A 180 -19.97 8.68 22.30
C GLY A 180 -19.43 8.47 23.73
N GLY A 181 -19.17 7.20 24.09
CA GLY A 181 -18.81 6.81 25.45
C GLY A 181 -19.99 6.50 26.36
N ASP A 182 -19.72 5.79 27.45
CA ASP A 182 -20.70 5.50 28.50
C ASP A 182 -20.01 5.57 29.89
N PRO A 183 -20.07 6.74 30.55
CA PRO A 183 -19.45 6.91 31.86
C PRO A 183 -20.15 6.11 32.96
N THR A 184 -21.33 5.55 32.71
CA THR A 184 -22.15 4.79 33.65
C THR A 184 -22.18 3.30 33.36
N HIS A 185 -21.37 2.83 32.41
CA HIS A 185 -21.34 1.41 32.03
C HIS A 185 -21.03 0.52 33.25
N PRO A 186 -21.80 -0.58 33.47
CA PRO A 186 -21.68 -1.40 34.69
C PRO A 186 -20.31 -2.04 34.93
N ALA A 187 -19.56 -2.31 33.85
CA ALA A 187 -18.21 -2.88 33.95
C ALA A 187 -17.11 -1.81 34.08
N GLY A 188 -17.46 -0.55 34.28
CA GLY A 188 -16.56 0.60 34.33
C GLY A 188 -16.82 1.58 33.20
N GLY A 189 -16.88 2.88 33.48
CA GLY A 189 -17.14 3.93 32.49
C GLY A 189 -16.03 4.05 31.43
N TYR A 190 -16.40 4.49 30.24
CA TYR A 190 -15.46 4.78 29.14
C TYR A 190 -15.95 6.00 28.33
N GLY A 191 -15.04 6.67 27.64
CA GLY A 191 -15.35 7.83 26.82
C GLY A 191 -15.47 7.53 25.35
N ARG A 192 -15.41 8.60 24.56
CA ARG A 192 -15.54 8.50 23.11
C ARG A 192 -14.50 7.55 22.52
N ILE A 193 -14.96 6.74 21.57
CA ILE A 193 -14.14 5.74 20.88
C ILE A 193 -12.99 6.40 20.10
N ASP A 194 -13.28 7.43 19.33
CA ASP A 194 -12.30 8.16 18.52
C ASP A 194 -11.21 8.83 19.37
N GLU A 195 -11.58 9.41 20.50
CA GLU A 195 -10.62 10.00 21.44
C GLU A 195 -9.70 8.94 22.06
N TYR A 196 -10.23 7.77 22.37
CA TYR A 196 -9.43 6.69 22.93
C TYR A 196 -8.44 6.11 21.91
N VAL A 197 -8.89 5.92 20.67
CA VAL A 197 -7.99 5.49 19.57
C VAL A 197 -6.91 6.54 19.31
N LYS A 198 -7.27 7.83 19.35
CA LYS A 198 -6.29 8.93 19.26
C LYS A 198 -5.28 8.91 20.41
N LYS A 199 -5.69 8.53 21.64
CA LYS A 199 -4.75 8.35 22.76
C LYS A 199 -3.74 7.22 22.51
N TRP A 200 -4.18 6.09 21.91
CA TRP A 200 -3.26 5.03 21.50
C TRP A 200 -2.30 5.50 20.42
N ALA A 201 -2.79 6.25 19.43
CA ALA A 201 -1.93 6.84 18.42
C ALA A 201 -0.85 7.75 19.03
N ALA A 202 -1.22 8.59 20.00
CA ALA A 202 -0.27 9.45 20.72
C ALA A 202 0.73 8.62 21.54
N PHE A 203 0.28 7.56 22.24
CA PHE A 203 1.13 6.64 22.99
C PHE A 203 2.15 5.95 22.09
N ASP A 204 1.74 5.53 20.90
CA ASP A 204 2.60 4.89 19.92
C ASP A 204 3.47 5.91 19.14
N GLY A 205 3.38 7.21 19.49
CA GLY A 205 4.19 8.27 18.90
C GLY A 205 3.81 8.57 17.43
N CYS A 206 2.57 8.29 17.06
CA CYS A 206 2.03 8.67 15.76
C CYS A 206 1.80 10.19 15.68
N ASP A 207 1.84 10.74 14.47
CA ASP A 207 1.41 12.12 14.22
C ASP A 207 -0.12 12.20 14.37
N VAL A 208 -0.57 12.73 15.50
CA VAL A 208 -1.99 12.84 15.84
C VAL A 208 -2.65 14.13 15.33
N ASP A 209 -1.85 15.05 14.83
CA ASP A 209 -2.32 16.34 14.34
C ASP A 209 -2.55 16.32 12.82
N ASN A 210 -1.86 15.42 12.10
CA ASN A 210 -1.98 15.26 10.65
C ASN A 210 -2.34 13.82 10.25
N PRO A 211 -3.50 13.27 10.69
CA PRO A 211 -3.92 11.93 10.27
C PRO A 211 -4.35 11.93 8.79
N LYS A 212 -4.12 10.82 8.09
CA LYS A 212 -4.79 10.60 6.80
C LYS A 212 -6.24 10.23 7.07
N VAL A 213 -7.18 11.00 6.48
CA VAL A 213 -8.61 10.72 6.56
C VAL A 213 -9.14 10.35 5.17
N VAL A 214 -9.79 9.20 5.07
CA VAL A 214 -10.46 8.73 3.85
C VAL A 214 -11.96 8.68 4.11
N ARG A 215 -12.73 9.48 3.34
CA ARG A 215 -14.20 9.52 3.39
C ARG A 215 -14.76 9.87 2.00
N PRO A 216 -15.76 9.14 1.47
CA PRO A 216 -16.31 7.90 2.03
C PRO A 216 -15.28 6.75 2.00
N TYR A 217 -15.46 5.77 2.86
CA TYR A 217 -14.63 4.58 2.88
C TYR A 217 -15.51 3.32 2.70
N PRO A 218 -15.12 2.35 1.89
CA PRO A 218 -13.98 2.34 0.97
C PRO A 218 -14.05 3.44 -0.10
N ALA A 219 -12.91 4.02 -0.49
CA ALA A 219 -12.84 5.25 -1.28
C ALA A 219 -13.54 5.19 -2.65
N ASN A 220 -13.63 4.02 -3.26
CA ASN A 220 -14.18 3.80 -4.60
C ASN A 220 -15.63 3.28 -4.60
N ASN A 221 -16.32 3.38 -3.47
CA ASN A 221 -17.69 2.91 -3.33
C ASN A 221 -18.59 4.06 -2.87
N THR A 222 -19.49 4.53 -3.74
CA THR A 222 -20.42 5.61 -3.44
C THR A 222 -21.50 5.23 -2.41
N ALA A 223 -21.71 3.93 -2.18
CA ALA A 223 -22.57 3.40 -1.12
C ALA A 223 -21.82 3.27 0.22
N ALA A 224 -20.51 3.53 0.24
CA ALA A 224 -19.72 3.44 1.46
C ALA A 224 -20.11 4.56 2.43
N ASN A 225 -20.32 4.17 3.67
CA ASN A 225 -20.77 5.03 4.75
C ASN A 225 -19.80 5.03 5.94
N ALA A 226 -18.50 4.90 5.68
CA ALA A 226 -17.49 4.89 6.74
C ALA A 226 -16.47 6.01 6.54
N THR A 227 -15.78 6.31 7.65
CA THR A 227 -14.58 7.17 7.67
C THR A 227 -13.42 6.31 8.18
N ARG A 228 -12.31 6.28 7.44
CA ARG A 228 -11.05 5.69 7.91
C ARG A 228 -10.07 6.80 8.27
N THR A 229 -9.62 6.81 9.52
CA THR A 229 -8.59 7.71 10.03
C THR A 229 -7.33 6.91 10.33
N ILE A 230 -6.18 7.33 9.79
CA ILE A 230 -4.90 6.65 9.91
C ILE A 230 -3.91 7.59 10.56
N TYR A 231 -3.42 7.22 11.73
CA TYR A 231 -2.32 7.87 12.44
C TYR A 231 -1.05 7.05 12.22
N THR A 232 0.05 7.69 11.85
CA THR A 232 1.28 6.98 11.47
C THR A 232 2.47 7.42 12.30
N ASN A 233 3.22 6.46 12.83
CA ASN A 233 4.59 6.64 13.33
C ASN A 233 5.57 6.02 12.35
N VAL A 234 6.14 6.85 11.51
CA VAL A 234 7.04 6.43 10.42
C VAL A 234 8.40 5.95 10.91
N ASN A 235 8.85 6.44 12.07
CA ASN A 235 10.16 6.06 12.64
C ASN A 235 10.17 4.63 13.16
N ASP A 236 9.03 4.14 13.65
CA ASP A 236 8.88 2.80 14.22
C ASP A 236 8.01 1.88 13.34
N ASN A 237 7.58 2.34 12.16
CA ASN A 237 6.70 1.63 11.24
C ASN A 237 5.40 1.13 11.91
N VAL A 238 4.73 2.03 12.63
CA VAL A 238 3.48 1.73 13.35
C VAL A 238 2.36 2.63 12.83
N GLU A 239 1.20 2.04 12.63
CA GLU A 239 -0.03 2.76 12.34
C GLU A 239 -1.11 2.41 13.35
N VAL A 240 -1.87 3.42 13.77
CA VAL A 240 -3.12 3.27 14.49
C VAL A 240 -4.25 3.73 13.58
N ASN A 241 -5.09 2.78 13.17
CA ASN A 241 -6.21 3.01 12.26
C ASN A 241 -7.53 2.98 13.01
N LEU A 242 -8.45 3.87 12.64
CA LEU A 242 -9.84 3.85 13.07
C LEU A 242 -10.75 3.82 11.84
N ILE A 243 -11.61 2.79 11.74
CA ILE A 243 -12.70 2.75 10.78
C ILE A 243 -14.00 2.96 11.52
N ALA A 244 -14.60 4.13 11.35
CA ALA A 244 -15.89 4.52 11.90
C ALA A 244 -16.98 4.31 10.84
N ILE A 245 -17.91 3.35 11.08
CA ILE A 245 -18.99 3.04 10.13
C ILE A 245 -20.24 3.78 10.55
N ASP A 246 -20.70 4.72 9.71
CA ASP A 246 -21.82 5.61 10.02
C ASP A 246 -23.12 4.84 10.25
N GLY A 247 -23.77 5.08 11.40
CA GLY A 247 -25.05 4.48 11.76
C GLY A 247 -25.03 2.96 12.03
N LYS A 248 -23.88 2.28 11.85
CA LYS A 248 -23.78 0.84 12.13
C LYS A 248 -23.94 0.60 13.63
N GLY A 249 -24.78 -0.38 14.00
CA GLY A 249 -24.99 -0.85 15.36
C GLY A 249 -23.90 -1.81 15.82
N HIS A 250 -24.16 -2.53 16.92
CA HIS A 250 -23.21 -3.46 17.56
C HIS A 250 -23.06 -4.79 16.79
N TRP A 251 -22.38 -4.75 15.64
CA TRP A 251 -22.20 -5.91 14.76
C TRP A 251 -20.80 -5.92 14.13
N HIS A 252 -20.25 -7.13 13.95
CA HIS A 252 -19.09 -7.32 13.08
C HIS A 252 -19.54 -7.09 11.63
N SER A 253 -18.97 -6.10 10.94
CA SER A 253 -19.40 -5.76 9.58
C SER A 253 -18.71 -6.65 8.55
N ASN A 254 -19.51 -7.28 7.70
CA ASN A 254 -19.05 -8.06 6.54
C ASN A 254 -19.82 -7.62 5.29
N GLU A 255 -19.99 -6.30 5.11
CA GLU A 255 -20.74 -5.75 4.00
C GLU A 255 -19.97 -5.92 2.69
N PRO A 256 -20.51 -6.61 1.68
CA PRO A 256 -19.81 -6.84 0.40
C PRO A 256 -19.44 -5.53 -0.32
N ASN A 257 -20.33 -4.55 -0.23
CA ASN A 257 -20.18 -3.23 -0.89
C ASN A 257 -19.87 -2.11 0.11
N GLY A 258 -19.31 -2.43 1.26
CA GLY A 258 -18.97 -1.51 2.32
C GLY A 258 -17.73 -1.98 3.06
N VAL A 259 -17.70 -1.71 4.38
CA VAL A 259 -16.61 -2.19 5.23
C VAL A 259 -16.78 -3.67 5.54
N HIS A 260 -15.88 -4.50 5.05
CA HIS A 260 -15.76 -5.90 5.43
C HIS A 260 -14.65 -6.04 6.47
N SER A 261 -15.00 -6.04 7.75
CA SER A 261 -14.03 -5.93 8.86
C SER A 261 -12.91 -6.97 8.79
N THR A 262 -13.21 -8.22 8.45
CA THR A 262 -12.20 -9.29 8.36
C THR A 262 -11.19 -9.03 7.24
N LYS A 263 -11.65 -8.59 6.06
CA LYS A 263 -10.74 -8.25 4.95
C LYS A 263 -9.88 -7.04 5.28
N GLU A 264 -10.45 -6.02 5.93
CA GLU A 264 -9.71 -4.83 6.38
C GLU A 264 -8.63 -5.20 7.40
N LEU A 265 -9.00 -6.01 8.40
CA LEU A 265 -8.07 -6.48 9.42
C LEU A 265 -6.95 -7.30 8.82
N TRP A 266 -7.23 -8.22 7.89
CA TRP A 266 -6.19 -9.03 7.26
C TRP A 266 -5.27 -8.20 6.38
N ALA A 267 -5.83 -7.31 5.55
CA ALA A 267 -5.04 -6.38 4.73
C ALA A 267 -4.11 -5.51 5.58
N PHE A 268 -4.54 -5.18 6.80
CA PHE A 268 -3.71 -4.48 7.78
C PHE A 268 -2.68 -5.40 8.41
N PHE A 269 -3.08 -6.57 8.95
CA PHE A 269 -2.23 -7.50 9.69
C PHE A 269 -1.03 -8.00 8.89
N LYS A 270 -1.25 -8.43 7.64
CA LYS A 270 -0.20 -9.01 6.80
C LYS A 270 0.96 -8.06 6.49
N ARG A 271 0.83 -6.77 6.81
CA ARG A 271 1.90 -5.78 6.69
C ARG A 271 2.89 -5.80 7.85
N TYR A 272 2.57 -6.48 8.95
CA TYR A 272 3.36 -6.42 10.20
C TYR A 272 3.90 -7.78 10.62
N LYS A 273 5.17 -7.77 11.09
CA LYS A 273 5.85 -8.91 11.71
C LYS A 273 6.60 -8.41 12.95
N LEU A 274 6.72 -9.23 14.00
CA LEU A 274 7.45 -8.86 15.23
C LEU A 274 8.91 -8.55 14.97
N ASN A 275 9.61 -9.48 14.33
CA ASN A 275 11.01 -9.32 13.96
C ASN A 275 11.07 -8.94 12.47
N GLN A 276 10.59 -7.73 12.14
CA GLN A 276 10.85 -7.22 10.80
C GLN A 276 12.36 -7.19 10.57
N SER A 277 12.78 -7.72 9.43
CA SER A 277 14.17 -7.65 8.98
C SER A 277 14.70 -6.24 9.19
N THR A 278 15.95 -6.12 9.64
CA THR A 278 16.68 -4.84 9.63
C THR A 278 17.00 -4.39 8.19
N ALA A 279 16.64 -5.18 7.18
CA ALA A 279 16.75 -4.79 5.79
C ALA A 279 15.88 -3.56 5.48
N PRO A 280 16.34 -2.67 4.64
CA PRO A 280 15.57 -1.53 4.18
C PRO A 280 14.23 -1.97 3.55
N ASP A 281 13.16 -1.24 3.83
CA ASP A 281 11.85 -1.45 3.20
C ASP A 281 11.95 -1.06 1.70
N PRO A 282 11.78 -1.98 0.75
CA PRO A 282 11.86 -1.66 -0.67
C PRO A 282 10.73 -0.72 -1.12
N ASN A 283 9.63 -0.66 -0.36
CA ASN A 283 8.49 0.20 -0.61
C ASN A 283 8.64 1.57 0.07
N PHE A 284 9.75 1.84 0.76
CA PHE A 284 10.09 3.17 1.20
C PHE A 284 11.14 3.78 0.27
N GLN A 285 10.68 4.51 -0.73
CA GLN A 285 11.50 5.17 -1.75
C GLN A 285 12.02 6.51 -1.23
N VAL A 286 13.33 6.69 -1.21
CA VAL A 286 14.00 7.90 -0.71
C VAL A 286 14.61 8.67 -1.87
N TYR A 287 14.47 9.99 -1.85
CA TYR A 287 15.00 10.92 -2.84
C TYR A 287 15.90 11.96 -2.17
N LEU A 288 17.12 12.13 -2.70
CA LEU A 288 18.07 13.13 -2.23
C LEU A 288 17.87 14.41 -3.04
N CYS A 289 17.70 15.53 -2.36
CA CYS A 289 17.45 16.81 -3.00
C CYS A 289 18.54 17.80 -2.60
N PHE A 290 19.24 18.37 -3.58
CA PHE A 290 20.33 19.32 -3.31
C PHE A 290 20.39 20.45 -4.34
N GLY A 291 21.02 21.54 -3.98
CA GLY A 291 21.13 22.71 -4.85
C GLY A 291 21.16 24.03 -4.10
N GLN A 292 20.60 25.07 -4.73
CA GLN A 292 20.57 26.41 -4.16
C GLN A 292 19.13 26.88 -3.83
N SER A 293 18.86 28.19 -3.86
CA SER A 293 17.62 28.78 -3.34
C SER A 293 16.32 28.21 -3.91
N ASN A 294 16.27 27.84 -5.20
CA ASN A 294 15.09 27.23 -5.80
C ASN A 294 14.87 25.77 -5.37
N MET A 295 15.91 25.08 -4.91
CA MET A 295 15.78 23.78 -4.24
C MET A 295 15.45 23.94 -2.74
N GLU A 296 16.06 24.95 -2.10
CA GLU A 296 15.86 25.27 -0.69
C GLU A 296 14.44 25.69 -0.36
N GLY A 297 13.81 26.48 -1.26
CA GLY A 297 12.48 27.04 -1.11
C GLY A 297 12.46 28.53 -0.85
N ASN A 298 11.82 29.31 -1.76
CA ASN A 298 11.83 30.77 -1.72
C ASN A 298 10.44 31.43 -1.83
N ALA A 299 9.37 30.71 -2.14
CA ALA A 299 8.03 31.26 -2.18
C ALA A 299 7.29 31.10 -0.85
N ALA A 300 6.33 32.02 -0.60
CA ALA A 300 5.49 31.91 0.59
C ALA A 300 4.75 30.58 0.65
N ILE A 301 4.72 29.98 1.83
CA ILE A 301 3.93 28.77 2.11
C ILE A 301 2.51 29.22 2.37
N GLU A 302 1.57 28.76 1.55
CA GLU A 302 0.15 29.06 1.66
C GLU A 302 -0.58 27.95 2.45
N GLU A 303 -1.84 28.16 2.80
CA GLU A 303 -2.59 27.20 3.60
C GLU A 303 -2.77 25.84 2.90
N GLN A 304 -2.97 25.85 1.58
CA GLN A 304 -3.05 24.62 0.78
C GLN A 304 -1.75 23.80 0.80
N ASP A 305 -0.61 24.41 1.10
CA ASP A 305 0.69 23.72 1.16
C ASP A 305 0.89 23.03 2.52
N LYS A 306 0.20 23.49 3.56
CA LYS A 306 0.28 22.94 4.92
C LYS A 306 -0.69 21.80 5.16
N THR A 307 -1.79 21.75 4.40
CA THR A 307 -2.89 20.81 4.58
C THR A 307 -2.89 19.72 3.52
N GLY A 308 -3.58 18.60 3.80
CA GLY A 308 -3.77 17.52 2.84
C GLY A 308 -2.48 16.79 2.43
N VAL A 309 -1.39 16.92 3.19
CA VAL A 309 -0.16 16.15 2.93
C VAL A 309 -0.44 14.68 3.23
N ASN A 310 -0.24 13.83 2.23
CA ASN A 310 -0.40 12.40 2.42
C ASN A 310 0.66 11.89 3.43
N PRO A 311 0.29 11.18 4.50
CA PRO A 311 1.23 10.69 5.51
C PRO A 311 2.26 9.67 4.96
N ARG A 312 2.09 9.18 3.74
CA ARG A 312 3.10 8.40 3.03
C ARG A 312 4.21 9.27 2.41
N PHE A 313 3.99 10.59 2.32
CA PHE A 313 5.02 11.54 1.92
C PHE A 313 5.72 12.10 3.15
N LEU A 314 7.01 11.81 3.27
CA LEU A 314 7.85 12.07 4.42
C LEU A 314 9.02 12.99 4.05
N ALA A 315 9.42 13.83 4.98
CA ALA A 315 10.69 14.56 4.91
C ALA A 315 11.56 14.22 6.11
N MET A 316 12.89 14.27 5.94
CA MET A 316 13.81 14.08 7.04
C MET A 316 14.32 15.44 7.52
N TYR A 317 14.27 15.67 8.83
CA TYR A 317 14.89 16.85 9.42
C TYR A 317 16.39 16.84 9.17
N THR A 318 16.91 17.91 8.57
CA THR A 318 18.30 18.01 8.10
C THR A 318 19.25 18.56 9.17
N LEU A 319 18.70 19.10 10.25
CA LEU A 319 19.46 19.68 11.37
C LEU A 319 18.62 19.63 12.65
N ASP A 320 19.29 19.84 13.80
CA ASP A 320 18.63 20.02 15.09
C ASP A 320 18.18 21.48 15.24
N ASN A 321 16.92 21.70 15.61
CA ASN A 321 16.41 23.03 15.98
C ASN A 321 15.30 22.86 17.04
N ALA A 322 15.65 23.09 18.29
CA ALA A 322 14.74 22.91 19.42
C ALA A 322 13.52 23.87 19.37
N GLN A 323 13.68 25.08 18.81
CA GLN A 323 12.58 26.05 18.70
C GLN A 323 11.53 25.59 17.70
N ALA A 324 11.92 24.94 16.62
CA ALA A 324 11.03 24.37 15.62
C ALA A 324 10.63 22.91 15.93
N GLY A 325 11.15 22.31 16.99
CA GLY A 325 10.92 20.89 17.32
C GLY A 325 11.64 19.91 16.39
N TRP A 326 12.63 20.37 15.62
CA TRP A 326 13.36 19.52 14.70
C TRP A 326 14.45 18.71 15.39
N THR A 327 14.53 17.43 15.05
CA THR A 327 15.61 16.53 15.45
C THR A 327 16.22 15.92 14.19
N MET A 328 17.48 16.18 13.94
CA MET A 328 18.20 15.71 12.77
C MET A 328 18.07 14.18 12.57
N GLY A 329 17.83 13.77 11.34
CA GLY A 329 17.71 12.37 10.95
C GLY A 329 16.35 11.70 11.30
N LYS A 330 15.40 12.45 11.86
CA LYS A 330 14.03 11.98 12.10
C LYS A 330 13.14 12.30 10.91
N TRP A 331 12.31 11.31 10.55
CA TRP A 331 11.27 11.46 9.56
C TRP A 331 10.02 12.11 10.17
N HIS A 332 9.36 12.94 9.37
CA HIS A 332 8.07 13.54 9.70
C HIS A 332 7.20 13.62 8.43
N THR A 333 5.88 13.81 8.55
CA THR A 333 5.03 14.13 7.40
C THR A 333 5.56 15.40 6.73
N ALA A 334 5.73 15.36 5.40
CA ALA A 334 6.44 16.39 4.64
C ALA A 334 5.63 17.69 4.48
N VAL A 335 5.28 18.32 5.61
CA VAL A 335 4.72 19.68 5.61
C VAL A 335 5.87 20.67 5.43
N PRO A 336 5.79 21.64 4.49
CA PRO A 336 6.86 22.62 4.31
C PRO A 336 7.05 23.49 5.56
N PRO A 337 8.30 23.97 5.81
CA PRO A 337 9.48 23.89 4.97
C PRO A 337 10.25 22.58 5.15
N GLN A 338 11.00 22.14 4.12
CA GLN A 338 11.73 20.86 4.17
C GLN A 338 13.26 20.99 4.34
N ALA A 339 13.88 22.08 3.91
CA ALA A 339 15.32 22.23 3.98
C ALA A 339 15.80 22.70 5.36
N ARG A 340 15.27 23.81 5.86
CA ARG A 340 15.56 24.40 7.19
C ARG A 340 14.30 25.06 7.74
N PRO A 341 14.16 25.27 9.05
CA PRO A 341 12.90 25.73 9.67
C PRO A 341 12.34 27.05 9.18
N TYR A 342 13.19 27.91 8.61
CA TYR A 342 12.85 29.24 8.14
C TYR A 342 12.86 29.37 6.61
N THR A 343 13.12 28.28 5.88
CA THR A 343 12.97 28.25 4.42
C THR A 343 11.49 28.22 4.03
N ARG A 344 11.20 28.21 2.75
CA ARG A 344 9.86 28.41 2.24
C ARG A 344 9.45 27.24 1.34
N LEU A 345 8.39 27.44 0.57
CA LEU A 345 7.91 26.46 -0.39
C LEU A 345 8.94 26.21 -1.49
N SER A 346 9.17 24.94 -1.83
CA SER A 346 10.13 24.48 -2.83
C SER A 346 9.50 23.51 -3.84
N VAL A 347 10.26 23.11 -4.85
CA VAL A 347 9.85 22.06 -5.82
C VAL A 347 9.62 20.71 -5.13
N VAL A 348 10.32 20.43 -4.04
CA VAL A 348 10.29 19.14 -3.34
C VAL A 348 8.92 18.85 -2.76
N ASP A 349 8.19 19.89 -2.31
CA ASP A 349 6.87 19.76 -1.69
C ASP A 349 5.84 19.11 -2.62
N TYR A 350 5.80 19.52 -3.88
CA TYR A 350 4.85 18.98 -4.86
C TYR A 350 5.42 17.83 -5.69
N PHE A 351 6.74 17.62 -5.67
CA PHE A 351 7.34 16.37 -6.12
C PHE A 351 6.81 15.19 -5.31
N GLY A 352 6.98 15.22 -4.00
CA GLY A 352 6.61 14.10 -3.15
C GLY A 352 5.09 13.88 -3.08
N ARG A 353 4.27 14.96 -3.09
CA ARG A 353 2.80 14.85 -3.16
C ARG A 353 2.38 14.08 -4.42
N LYS A 354 2.86 14.50 -5.61
CA LYS A 354 2.51 13.82 -6.86
C LYS A 354 3.04 12.38 -6.91
N MET A 355 4.23 12.13 -6.37
CA MET A 355 4.77 10.77 -6.28
C MET A 355 3.85 9.83 -5.51
N VAL A 356 3.43 10.19 -4.28
CA VAL A 356 2.56 9.32 -3.47
C VAL A 356 1.14 9.16 -4.03
N ASP A 357 0.64 10.15 -4.79
CA ASP A 357 -0.66 10.07 -5.44
C ASP A 357 -0.66 9.08 -6.61
N ASN A 358 0.52 8.79 -7.18
CA ASN A 358 0.67 7.94 -8.37
C ASN A 358 1.29 6.57 -8.07
N LEU A 359 1.95 6.40 -6.93
CA LEU A 359 2.53 5.13 -6.49
C LEU A 359 1.52 4.27 -5.70
N PRO A 360 1.69 2.92 -5.68
CA PRO A 360 0.85 2.03 -4.89
C PRO A 360 0.69 2.48 -3.43
N GLU A 361 -0.42 2.11 -2.81
CA GLU A 361 -0.74 2.58 -1.45
C GLU A 361 0.22 2.09 -0.36
N ASP A 362 0.95 1.01 -0.60
CA ASP A 362 1.99 0.48 0.28
C ASP A 362 3.35 1.15 0.10
N VAL A 363 3.51 2.01 -0.93
CA VAL A 363 4.76 2.75 -1.20
C VAL A 363 4.76 4.07 -0.44
N LYS A 364 5.84 4.31 0.32
CA LYS A 364 6.18 5.57 0.99
C LYS A 364 7.21 6.32 0.18
N VAL A 365 7.15 7.64 0.20
CA VAL A 365 8.12 8.54 -0.45
C VAL A 365 8.77 9.40 0.62
N GLY A 366 10.09 9.39 0.69
CA GLY A 366 10.87 10.21 1.61
C GLY A 366 11.81 11.17 0.87
N THR A 367 11.92 12.41 1.33
CA THR A 367 12.84 13.39 0.80
C THR A 367 13.84 13.85 1.84
N ILE A 368 15.08 14.08 1.40
CA ILE A 368 16.16 14.68 2.21
C ILE A 368 16.66 15.90 1.44
N THR A 369 16.36 17.10 1.93
CA THR A 369 16.63 18.34 1.22
C THR A 369 17.76 19.12 1.90
N VAL A 370 18.96 19.07 1.34
CA VAL A 370 20.11 19.87 1.77
C VAL A 370 20.45 20.86 0.65
N ALA A 371 20.06 22.11 0.84
CA ALA A 371 20.26 23.17 -0.14
C ALA A 371 20.69 24.46 0.54
N VAL A 372 21.48 25.28 -0.17
CA VAL A 372 22.02 26.54 0.34
C VAL A 372 21.80 27.63 -0.69
N GLY A 373 20.92 28.59 -0.40
CA GLY A 373 20.65 29.72 -1.28
C GLY A 373 21.92 30.45 -1.69
N GLY A 374 22.02 30.82 -2.98
CA GLY A 374 23.17 31.55 -3.53
C GLY A 374 24.48 30.75 -3.67
N ALA A 375 24.49 29.46 -3.36
CA ALA A 375 25.71 28.66 -3.43
C ALA A 375 26.09 28.27 -4.85
N SER A 376 27.38 28.35 -5.16
CA SER A 376 28.00 27.63 -6.30
C SER A 376 27.88 26.13 -6.08
N ILE A 377 27.85 25.37 -7.19
CA ILE A 377 27.88 23.90 -7.15
C ILE A 377 29.13 23.37 -6.43
N ASP A 378 30.21 24.14 -6.39
CA ASP A 378 31.45 23.77 -5.70
C ASP A 378 31.27 23.59 -4.19
N LEU A 379 30.23 24.16 -3.56
CA LEU A 379 29.88 23.90 -2.17
C LEU A 379 29.52 22.44 -1.89
N PHE A 380 29.02 21.70 -2.92
CA PHE A 380 28.69 20.29 -2.82
C PHE A 380 29.80 19.36 -3.33
N ASP A 381 30.94 19.88 -3.77
CA ASP A 381 32.11 19.06 -4.08
C ASP A 381 32.87 18.76 -2.78
N LYS A 382 32.94 17.47 -2.37
CA LYS A 382 33.59 17.04 -1.11
C LYS A 382 35.06 17.41 -1.01
N ASP A 383 35.73 17.65 -2.14
CA ASP A 383 37.13 18.00 -2.20
C ASP A 383 37.40 19.53 -2.29
N LYS A 384 36.34 20.32 -2.66
CA LYS A 384 36.47 21.75 -2.93
C LYS A 384 35.67 22.67 -2.01
N TYR A 385 34.69 22.16 -1.26
CA TYR A 385 33.80 23.01 -0.46
C TYR A 385 34.51 23.88 0.55
N GLN A 386 35.65 23.42 1.10
CA GLN A 386 36.44 24.20 2.06
C GLN A 386 37.11 25.38 1.39
N GLU A 387 37.77 25.15 0.23
CA GLU A 387 38.40 26.20 -0.57
C GLU A 387 37.33 27.24 -1.01
N TYR A 388 36.18 26.76 -1.48
CA TYR A 388 35.06 27.62 -1.85
C TYR A 388 34.60 28.49 -0.68
N LEU A 389 34.37 27.93 0.51
CA LEU A 389 33.97 28.71 1.69
C LEU A 389 35.02 29.67 2.22
N GLN A 390 36.29 29.45 1.92
CA GLN A 390 37.40 30.34 2.29
C GLN A 390 37.62 31.48 1.28
N SER A 391 37.06 31.37 0.08
CA SER A 391 37.16 32.39 -0.96
C SER A 391 36.62 33.74 -0.48
N ALA A 392 37.30 34.81 -0.78
CA ALA A 392 36.85 36.17 -0.47
C ALA A 392 35.55 36.58 -1.19
N GLU A 393 35.19 35.87 -2.26
CA GLU A 393 33.96 36.08 -3.03
C GLU A 393 32.70 35.52 -2.34
N VAL A 394 32.89 34.60 -1.39
CA VAL A 394 31.77 34.02 -0.64
C VAL A 394 31.37 34.92 0.51
N ALA A 395 30.12 35.36 0.53
CA ALA A 395 29.62 36.23 1.58
C ALA A 395 29.42 35.50 2.93
N ASP A 396 29.57 36.26 4.04
CA ASP A 396 29.44 35.68 5.39
C ASP A 396 28.10 35.03 5.68
N TRP A 397 27.01 35.53 5.12
CA TRP A 397 25.70 34.93 5.28
C TRP A 397 25.65 33.53 4.67
N LEU A 398 26.30 33.30 3.53
CA LEU A 398 26.39 31.97 2.90
C LEU A 398 27.22 31.01 3.74
N ARG A 399 28.35 31.49 4.29
CA ARG A 399 29.16 30.72 5.26
C ARG A 399 28.33 30.32 6.49
N ASN A 400 27.45 31.21 6.98
CA ASN A 400 26.62 30.96 8.12
C ASN A 400 25.55 29.89 7.77
N TYR A 401 24.96 29.92 6.57
CA TYR A 401 24.05 28.89 6.10
C TYR A 401 24.74 27.52 5.96
N ALA A 402 25.93 27.48 5.42
CA ALA A 402 26.75 26.26 5.34
C ALA A 402 27.07 25.69 6.73
N LYS A 403 27.35 26.56 7.73
CA LYS A 403 27.62 26.15 9.13
C LYS A 403 26.43 25.39 9.77
N GLU A 404 25.21 25.70 9.42
CA GLU A 404 24.02 24.97 9.92
C GLU A 404 24.06 23.49 9.51
N TYR A 405 24.67 23.18 8.37
CA TYR A 405 24.97 21.84 7.92
C TYR A 405 26.36 21.32 8.36
N GLY A 406 26.88 21.85 9.47
CA GLY A 406 28.19 21.46 9.97
C GLY A 406 29.38 22.01 9.12
N GLY A 407 29.15 23.01 8.27
CA GLY A 407 30.14 23.54 7.33
C GLY A 407 30.36 22.65 6.10
N ASN A 408 29.66 21.56 5.96
CA ASN A 408 29.82 20.61 4.86
C ASN A 408 28.44 20.11 4.39
N PRO A 409 27.71 20.82 3.54
CA PRO A 409 26.37 20.39 3.04
C PRO A 409 26.41 19.05 2.32
N TYR A 410 27.44 18.73 1.54
CA TYR A 410 27.59 17.41 0.93
C TYR A 410 27.67 16.32 2.00
N GLY A 411 28.56 16.47 2.97
CA GLY A 411 28.73 15.52 4.06
C GLY A 411 27.44 15.32 4.87
N ARG A 412 26.68 16.40 5.11
CA ARG A 412 25.37 16.34 5.76
C ARG A 412 24.37 15.52 4.94
N LEU A 413 24.29 15.73 3.64
CA LEU A 413 23.40 14.96 2.77
C LEU A 413 23.75 13.46 2.79
N ILE A 414 25.03 13.12 2.72
CA ILE A 414 25.50 11.72 2.79
C ILE A 414 25.24 11.09 4.16
N GLU A 415 25.45 11.83 5.25
CA GLU A 415 25.13 11.37 6.61
C GLU A 415 23.66 10.98 6.74
N LEU A 416 22.76 11.86 6.32
CA LEU A 416 21.31 11.64 6.37
C LEU A 416 20.87 10.52 5.41
N ALA A 417 21.45 10.45 4.22
CA ALA A 417 21.21 9.37 3.26
C ALA A 417 21.56 7.99 3.84
N LYS A 418 22.69 7.87 4.56
CA LYS A 418 23.07 6.63 5.26
C LYS A 418 22.11 6.26 6.40
N ILE A 419 21.52 7.25 7.06
CA ILE A 419 20.43 7.01 8.04
C ILE A 419 19.20 6.48 7.32
N ALA A 420 18.84 7.09 6.18
CA ALA A 420 17.68 6.69 5.38
C ALA A 420 17.82 5.29 4.78
N GLN A 421 19.02 4.92 4.29
CA GLN A 421 19.30 3.58 3.75
C GLN A 421 19.07 2.44 4.74
N LYS A 422 19.02 2.72 6.04
CA LYS A 422 18.65 1.73 7.07
C LYS A 422 17.15 1.44 7.09
N LYS A 423 16.33 2.29 6.48
CA LYS A 423 14.86 2.21 6.52
C LYS A 423 14.24 2.04 5.14
N GLY A 424 14.85 2.60 4.09
CA GLY A 424 14.31 2.61 2.73
C GLY A 424 15.40 2.53 1.68
N VAL A 425 15.02 2.67 0.43
CA VAL A 425 15.86 2.55 -0.76
C VAL A 425 15.96 3.91 -1.47
N ILE A 426 17.17 4.39 -1.71
CA ILE A 426 17.36 5.62 -2.51
C ILE A 426 17.03 5.32 -3.97
N LYS A 427 16.10 6.09 -4.55
CA LYS A 427 15.55 5.88 -5.90
C LYS A 427 15.84 7.00 -6.89
N GLY A 428 16.34 8.15 -6.43
CA GLY A 428 16.66 9.25 -7.31
C GLY A 428 17.33 10.40 -6.57
N ILE A 429 17.96 11.27 -7.34
CA ILE A 429 18.61 12.49 -6.85
C ILE A 429 18.05 13.67 -7.65
N LEU A 430 17.57 14.70 -6.94
CA LEU A 430 17.04 15.93 -7.53
C LEU A 430 18.04 17.07 -7.34
N LEU A 431 18.35 17.75 -8.42
CA LEU A 431 19.23 18.92 -8.45
C LEU A 431 18.47 20.13 -9.02
N HIS A 432 18.50 21.25 -8.28
CA HIS A 432 18.19 22.55 -8.86
C HIS A 432 19.28 23.55 -8.47
N GLN A 433 20.16 23.85 -9.41
CA GLN A 433 21.30 24.75 -9.24
C GLN A 433 21.79 25.20 -10.62
N GLY A 434 22.38 26.37 -10.72
CA GLY A 434 22.95 26.90 -11.95
C GLY A 434 22.96 28.42 -11.97
N GLU A 435 22.12 29.09 -11.16
CA GLU A 435 22.02 30.54 -11.17
C GLU A 435 23.36 31.19 -10.73
N THR A 436 24.01 30.65 -9.72
CA THR A 436 25.34 31.13 -9.30
C THR A 436 26.45 30.70 -10.25
N ASN A 437 26.28 29.61 -10.97
CA ASN A 437 27.19 29.13 -12.00
C ASN A 437 26.75 29.55 -13.42
N ASN A 438 26.00 30.63 -13.58
CA ASN A 438 25.42 31.05 -14.85
C ASN A 438 26.42 31.03 -15.99
N CYS A 439 26.12 30.28 -17.06
CA CYS A 439 26.97 30.09 -18.24
C CYS A 439 28.34 29.40 -18.01
N ASP A 440 28.58 28.78 -16.85
CA ASP A 440 29.81 28.01 -16.57
C ASP A 440 29.81 26.70 -17.39
N GLN A 441 30.63 26.64 -18.44
CA GLN A 441 30.75 25.46 -19.31
C GLN A 441 31.37 24.25 -18.61
N THR A 442 31.97 24.42 -17.45
CA THR A 442 32.55 23.33 -16.63
C THR A 442 31.52 22.72 -15.68
N TRP A 443 30.39 23.38 -15.49
CA TRP A 443 29.34 22.97 -14.55
C TRP A 443 28.86 21.49 -14.75
N PRO A 444 28.65 20.96 -15.99
CA PRO A 444 28.25 19.56 -16.15
C PRO A 444 29.28 18.57 -15.61
N SER A 445 30.59 18.89 -15.77
CA SER A 445 31.65 18.04 -15.25
C SER A 445 31.73 18.08 -13.72
N LYS A 446 31.48 19.25 -13.11
CA LYS A 446 31.38 19.39 -11.65
C LYS A 446 30.19 18.59 -11.10
N VAL A 447 29.02 18.73 -11.70
CA VAL A 447 27.85 17.96 -11.34
C VAL A 447 28.10 16.46 -11.46
N LYS A 448 28.71 16.00 -12.57
CA LYS A 448 29.07 14.59 -12.75
C LYS A 448 29.95 14.07 -11.61
N LYS A 449 30.97 14.85 -11.22
CA LYS A 449 31.86 14.48 -10.10
C LYS A 449 31.03 14.29 -8.81
N ILE A 450 30.22 15.28 -8.46
CA ILE A 450 29.42 15.26 -7.22
C ILE A 450 28.45 14.08 -7.24
N TYR A 451 27.75 13.85 -8.34
CA TYR A 451 26.83 12.73 -8.52
C TYR A 451 27.56 11.38 -8.36
N ASN A 452 28.70 11.19 -9.02
CA ASN A 452 29.50 9.98 -8.89
C ASN A 452 30.02 9.77 -7.47
N ASP A 453 30.41 10.85 -6.78
CA ASP A 453 30.83 10.83 -5.38
C ASP A 453 29.66 10.36 -4.48
N MET A 454 28.43 10.87 -4.69
CA MET A 454 27.24 10.44 -3.96
C MET A 454 26.94 8.94 -4.19
N LEU A 455 27.01 8.49 -5.44
CA LEU A 455 26.80 7.07 -5.77
C LEU A 455 27.85 6.19 -5.08
N ALA A 456 29.12 6.57 -5.14
CA ALA A 456 30.22 5.82 -4.51
C ALA A 456 30.11 5.79 -2.98
N ASP A 457 29.87 6.96 -2.33
CA ASP A 457 29.79 7.08 -0.88
C ASP A 457 28.58 6.36 -0.27
N LEU A 458 27.54 6.11 -1.08
CA LEU A 458 26.29 5.43 -0.70
C LEU A 458 26.17 4.01 -1.26
N GLY A 459 27.13 3.53 -2.08
CA GLY A 459 27.11 2.21 -2.69
C GLY A 459 25.94 2.02 -3.69
N LEU A 460 25.66 3.05 -4.50
CA LEU A 460 24.51 3.06 -5.43
C LEU A 460 24.99 2.88 -6.89
N ASP A 461 24.09 2.36 -7.74
CA ASP A 461 24.31 2.27 -9.18
C ASP A 461 23.54 3.40 -9.89
N ALA A 462 24.17 4.08 -10.83
CA ALA A 462 23.58 5.17 -11.59
C ALA A 462 22.30 4.79 -12.35
N LYS A 463 22.21 3.54 -12.82
CA LYS A 463 21.02 3.04 -13.54
C LYS A 463 19.78 2.92 -12.63
N ASP A 464 19.98 2.72 -11.31
CA ASP A 464 18.90 2.54 -10.34
C ASP A 464 18.55 3.86 -9.62
N VAL A 465 19.40 4.90 -9.77
CA VAL A 465 19.27 6.19 -9.07
C VAL A 465 19.54 7.34 -10.04
N PRO A 466 18.60 7.65 -10.96
CA PRO A 466 18.77 8.72 -11.93
C PRO A 466 18.94 10.09 -11.25
N LEU A 467 19.62 11.02 -11.96
CA LEU A 467 19.74 12.41 -11.58
C LEU A 467 18.70 13.26 -12.33
N LEU A 468 17.82 13.93 -11.63
CA LEU A 468 16.85 14.87 -12.20
C LEU A 468 17.38 16.29 -12.04
N VAL A 469 17.53 17.01 -13.15
CA VAL A 469 18.12 18.35 -13.18
C VAL A 469 17.09 19.35 -13.71
N GLY A 470 16.68 20.29 -12.87
CA GLY A 470 15.71 21.31 -13.25
C GLY A 470 16.33 22.45 -14.04
N GLU A 471 15.65 22.86 -15.13
CA GLU A 471 15.96 24.12 -15.82
C GLU A 471 15.78 25.33 -14.88
N LEU A 472 16.52 26.39 -15.14
CA LEU A 472 16.30 27.71 -14.52
C LEU A 472 15.12 28.42 -15.20
N GLY A 473 14.79 29.63 -14.75
CA GLY A 473 13.75 30.42 -15.37
C GLY A 473 13.97 30.61 -16.88
N GLN A 474 12.89 30.74 -17.66
CA GLN A 474 12.91 30.72 -19.11
C GLN A 474 13.19 32.10 -19.74
N LYS A 475 13.72 32.09 -20.98
CA LYS A 475 14.05 33.28 -21.77
C LYS A 475 12.81 34.16 -22.07
N ASP A 476 11.71 33.55 -22.41
CA ASP A 476 10.44 34.23 -22.72
C ASP A 476 9.84 34.96 -21.51
N GLN A 477 10.19 34.51 -20.30
CA GLN A 477 9.86 35.16 -19.03
C GLN A 477 10.91 36.21 -18.64
N ASN A 478 11.91 36.48 -19.47
CA ASN A 478 13.01 37.37 -19.18
C ASN A 478 13.76 37.05 -17.88
N ALA A 479 13.93 35.74 -17.60
CA ALA A 479 14.62 35.25 -16.42
C ALA A 479 16.09 35.68 -16.37
N ALA A 480 16.66 35.86 -15.18
CA ALA A 480 18.03 36.41 -15.02
C ALA A 480 19.11 35.46 -15.54
N CYS A 481 18.93 34.16 -15.40
CA CYS A 481 19.96 33.12 -15.72
C CYS A 481 19.54 32.16 -16.84
N TRP A 482 18.58 32.52 -17.69
CA TRP A 482 18.00 31.65 -18.71
C TRP A 482 19.06 31.04 -19.66
N GLY A 483 20.21 31.72 -19.86
CA GLY A 483 21.27 31.24 -20.76
C GLY A 483 21.96 29.96 -20.26
N HIS A 484 21.85 29.63 -18.99
CA HIS A 484 22.39 28.40 -18.43
C HIS A 484 21.57 27.15 -18.83
N ASN A 485 20.30 27.32 -19.23
CA ASN A 485 19.44 26.20 -19.64
C ASN A 485 20.04 25.43 -20.82
N ALA A 486 20.71 26.10 -21.77
CA ALA A 486 21.42 25.41 -22.85
C ALA A 486 22.50 24.43 -22.37
N ILE A 487 23.06 24.65 -21.18
CA ILE A 487 24.05 23.76 -20.54
C ILE A 487 23.30 22.60 -19.84
N ILE A 488 22.21 22.92 -19.15
CA ILE A 488 21.35 21.93 -18.49
C ILE A 488 20.75 20.96 -19.51
N ASP A 489 20.23 21.48 -20.62
CA ASP A 489 19.58 20.66 -21.67
C ASP A 489 20.52 19.61 -22.28
N ASN A 490 21.82 19.87 -22.24
CA ASN A 490 22.85 18.95 -22.71
C ASN A 490 23.45 18.07 -21.60
N ILE A 491 22.93 18.07 -20.39
CA ILE A 491 23.52 17.34 -19.25
C ILE A 491 23.67 15.85 -19.51
N ALA A 492 22.72 15.23 -20.23
CA ALA A 492 22.75 13.82 -20.57
C ALA A 492 23.96 13.41 -21.43
N ALA A 493 24.54 14.32 -22.19
CA ALA A 493 25.79 14.07 -22.93
C ALA A 493 26.99 13.84 -21.95
N THR A 494 26.92 14.39 -20.75
CA THR A 494 27.94 14.23 -19.72
C THR A 494 27.58 13.15 -18.70
N ILE A 495 26.28 13.05 -18.33
CA ILE A 495 25.73 12.09 -17.36
C ILE A 495 24.55 11.36 -18.03
N PRO A 496 24.76 10.18 -18.63
CA PRO A 496 23.71 9.50 -19.42
C PRO A 496 22.44 9.15 -18.61
N THR A 497 22.52 9.07 -17.29
CA THR A 497 21.40 8.81 -16.38
C THR A 497 20.80 10.10 -15.80
N ALA A 498 21.15 11.26 -16.34
CA ALA A 498 20.53 12.52 -15.98
C ALA A 498 19.36 12.85 -16.93
N HIS A 499 18.29 13.36 -16.33
CA HIS A 499 17.06 13.76 -17.02
C HIS A 499 16.74 15.21 -16.71
N VAL A 500 16.50 16.01 -17.74
CA VAL A 500 16.13 17.42 -17.61
C VAL A 500 14.65 17.53 -17.23
N VAL A 501 14.35 18.39 -16.26
CA VAL A 501 13.00 18.75 -15.87
C VAL A 501 12.73 20.17 -16.34
N SER A 502 11.75 20.34 -17.24
CA SER A 502 11.48 21.64 -17.85
C SER A 502 10.76 22.59 -16.91
N SER A 503 11.25 23.82 -16.82
CA SER A 503 10.64 24.93 -16.10
C SER A 503 9.68 25.77 -16.96
N LYS A 504 9.44 25.37 -18.22
CA LYS A 504 8.59 26.10 -19.14
C LYS A 504 7.25 26.44 -18.50
N ASP A 505 6.77 27.68 -18.65
CA ASP A 505 5.51 28.20 -18.12
C ASP A 505 5.40 28.21 -16.57
N CYS A 506 6.46 27.87 -15.82
CA CYS A 506 6.48 28.01 -14.37
C CYS A 506 6.70 29.51 -14.01
N PRO A 507 5.71 30.20 -13.41
CA PRO A 507 5.81 31.65 -13.22
C PRO A 507 6.91 32.01 -12.21
N LEU A 508 7.60 33.14 -12.52
CA LEU A 508 8.68 33.69 -11.70
C LEU A 508 8.18 34.85 -10.82
N GLN A 509 8.88 35.08 -9.72
CA GLN A 509 8.73 36.27 -8.89
C GLN A 509 9.25 37.51 -9.63
N SER A 510 9.01 38.70 -9.08
CA SER A 510 9.45 39.98 -9.66
C SER A 510 10.98 40.12 -9.78
N ASP A 511 11.75 39.33 -9.03
CA ASP A 511 13.19 39.28 -9.14
C ASP A 511 13.69 38.52 -10.38
N ARG A 512 12.79 37.83 -11.10
CA ARG A 512 13.07 37.07 -12.32
C ARG A 512 14.08 35.92 -12.12
N LEU A 513 14.25 35.48 -10.89
CA LEU A 513 15.19 34.44 -10.49
C LEU A 513 14.50 33.27 -9.78
N HIS A 514 13.61 33.59 -8.83
CA HIS A 514 12.89 32.59 -8.04
C HIS A 514 11.50 32.34 -8.60
N PHE A 515 11.02 31.12 -8.47
CA PHE A 515 9.67 30.75 -8.85
C PHE A 515 8.64 31.26 -7.84
N THR A 516 7.44 31.62 -8.29
CA THR A 516 6.29 31.89 -7.41
C THR A 516 5.85 30.59 -6.71
N ALA A 517 4.93 30.66 -5.75
CA ALA A 517 4.34 29.48 -5.13
C ALA A 517 3.68 28.57 -6.16
N GLU A 518 2.94 29.14 -7.13
CA GLU A 518 2.39 28.40 -8.26
C GLU A 518 3.48 27.76 -9.12
N GLY A 519 4.56 28.49 -9.41
CA GLY A 519 5.72 28.01 -10.17
C GLY A 519 6.36 26.81 -9.49
N TYR A 520 6.59 26.82 -8.18
CA TYR A 520 7.11 25.68 -7.43
C TYR A 520 6.15 24.47 -7.46
N ARG A 521 4.86 24.70 -7.32
CA ARG A 521 3.85 23.62 -7.41
C ARG A 521 3.87 22.95 -8.77
N MET A 522 3.89 23.72 -9.86
CA MET A 522 3.97 23.20 -11.22
C MET A 522 5.27 22.45 -11.44
N PHE A 523 6.38 23.05 -11.07
CA PHE A 523 7.71 22.50 -11.31
C PHE A 523 7.96 21.22 -10.49
N GLY A 524 7.53 21.20 -9.23
CA GLY A 524 7.60 20.01 -8.39
C GLY A 524 6.84 18.83 -9.00
N LYS A 525 5.63 19.06 -9.54
CA LYS A 525 4.86 18.03 -10.25
C LYS A 525 5.60 17.51 -11.48
N ARG A 526 6.32 18.36 -12.23
CA ARG A 526 7.12 17.92 -13.40
C ARG A 526 8.33 17.09 -13.00
N TYR A 527 9.01 17.42 -11.89
CA TYR A 527 10.02 16.54 -11.32
C TYR A 527 9.46 15.15 -11.03
N ALA A 528 8.23 15.08 -10.50
CA ALA A 528 7.56 13.82 -10.27
C ALA A 528 7.21 13.10 -11.56
N ASP A 529 6.73 13.79 -12.60
CA ASP A 529 6.42 13.19 -13.90
C ASP A 529 7.63 12.51 -14.52
N VAL A 530 8.77 13.21 -14.52
CA VAL A 530 10.02 12.66 -15.03
C VAL A 530 10.45 11.44 -14.18
N MET A 531 10.31 11.50 -12.85
CA MET A 531 10.67 10.35 -12.00
C MET A 531 9.72 9.16 -12.19
N LEU A 532 8.42 9.40 -12.30
CA LEU A 532 7.42 8.35 -12.56
C LEU A 532 7.70 7.66 -13.90
N GLU A 533 8.09 8.41 -14.93
CA GLU A 533 8.53 7.85 -16.22
C GLU A 533 9.74 6.93 -16.04
N GLN A 534 10.75 7.34 -15.26
CA GLN A 534 11.93 6.50 -14.97
C GLN A 534 11.57 5.24 -14.17
N LEU A 535 10.53 5.29 -13.35
CA LEU A 535 9.99 4.14 -12.62
C LEU A 535 9.04 3.27 -13.49
N GLY A 536 8.73 3.68 -14.71
CA GLY A 536 7.76 3.03 -15.59
C GLY A 536 6.31 3.14 -15.09
N VAL A 537 6.01 4.14 -14.25
CA VAL A 537 4.68 4.36 -13.66
C VAL A 537 3.86 5.27 -14.57
N ILE A 538 2.66 4.85 -14.94
CA ILE A 538 1.70 5.70 -15.65
C ILE A 538 0.99 6.59 -14.62
N PRO A 539 1.04 7.93 -14.76
CA PRO A 539 0.31 8.84 -13.90
C PRO A 539 -1.20 8.54 -13.84
N VAL A 540 -1.82 8.78 -12.69
CA VAL A 540 -3.25 8.46 -12.44
C VAL A 540 -4.16 9.06 -13.51
N GLU A 541 -3.88 10.28 -13.93
CA GLU A 541 -4.62 10.99 -14.98
C GLU A 541 -4.51 10.36 -16.38
N ASN A 542 -3.55 9.46 -16.60
CA ASN A 542 -3.29 8.78 -17.86
C ASN A 542 -3.55 7.27 -17.81
N ARG A 543 -4.03 6.76 -16.66
CA ARG A 543 -4.31 5.32 -16.52
C ARG A 543 -5.56 4.93 -17.28
N ASN A 544 -5.50 3.78 -17.90
CA ASN A 544 -6.69 3.09 -18.37
C ASN A 544 -7.34 2.38 -17.19
N TYR A 545 -8.60 2.70 -16.87
CA TYR A 545 -9.38 2.04 -15.85
C TYR A 545 -10.31 1.00 -16.48
N PHE A 546 -10.55 -0.09 -15.78
CA PHE A 546 -11.41 -1.18 -16.22
C PHE A 546 -11.96 -1.93 -15.00
N ILE A 547 -13.04 -2.68 -15.17
CA ILE A 547 -13.53 -3.58 -14.11
C ILE A 547 -12.82 -4.93 -14.23
N ARG A 548 -12.32 -5.45 -13.12
CA ARG A 548 -11.71 -6.78 -13.01
C ARG A 548 -12.59 -7.71 -12.20
N TYR A 549 -12.81 -8.90 -12.74
CA TYR A 549 -13.43 -10.04 -12.07
C TYR A 549 -12.36 -11.11 -11.81
N GLU A 550 -12.24 -11.55 -10.56
CA GLU A 550 -11.36 -12.65 -10.17
C GLU A 550 -12.20 -13.92 -10.12
N SER A 551 -12.11 -14.72 -11.18
CA SER A 551 -12.91 -15.92 -11.37
C SER A 551 -12.19 -17.15 -10.83
N HIS A 552 -13.00 -18.07 -10.29
CA HIS A 552 -12.61 -19.43 -9.94
C HIS A 552 -13.53 -20.42 -10.68
N ALA A 553 -12.99 -21.58 -11.08
CA ALA A 553 -13.77 -22.54 -11.89
C ALA A 553 -15.04 -22.99 -11.17
N GLY A 554 -16.19 -22.80 -11.82
CA GLY A 554 -17.47 -23.36 -11.45
C GLY A 554 -17.76 -24.68 -12.19
N ALA A 555 -18.77 -25.41 -11.76
CA ALA A 555 -19.22 -26.62 -12.42
C ALA A 555 -20.01 -26.32 -13.71
N ASN A 556 -20.63 -25.15 -13.79
CA ASN A 556 -21.49 -24.73 -14.89
C ASN A 556 -21.07 -23.35 -15.41
N LEU A 557 -21.39 -23.05 -16.67
CA LEU A 557 -21.05 -21.77 -17.29
C LEU A 557 -21.62 -20.56 -16.51
N TRP A 558 -22.80 -20.69 -15.94
CA TRP A 558 -23.48 -19.63 -15.16
C TRP A 558 -22.97 -19.45 -13.72
N ASP A 559 -22.05 -20.27 -13.25
CA ASP A 559 -21.55 -20.17 -11.87
C ASP A 559 -20.68 -18.91 -11.66
N GLN A 560 -20.11 -18.35 -12.73
CA GLN A 560 -19.34 -17.11 -12.70
C GLN A 560 -19.92 -16.12 -13.70
N GLN A 561 -20.35 -14.96 -13.23
CA GLN A 561 -20.99 -13.94 -14.06
C GLN A 561 -20.52 -12.53 -13.70
N ALA A 562 -20.20 -11.74 -14.72
CA ALA A 562 -20.15 -10.30 -14.64
C ALA A 562 -21.54 -9.75 -15.01
N VAL A 563 -22.10 -8.94 -14.15
CA VAL A 563 -23.49 -8.46 -14.29
C VAL A 563 -23.51 -6.95 -14.37
N TYR A 564 -24.19 -6.39 -15.38
CA TYR A 564 -24.43 -4.96 -15.50
C TYR A 564 -25.93 -4.68 -15.58
N THR A 565 -26.43 -3.81 -14.68
CA THR A 565 -27.83 -3.35 -14.68
C THR A 565 -27.95 -2.08 -15.49
N LEU A 566 -28.76 -2.11 -16.52
CA LEU A 566 -29.04 -0.97 -17.39
C LEU A 566 -29.81 0.13 -16.63
N PRO A 567 -29.50 1.41 -16.86
CA PRO A 567 -30.27 2.52 -16.28
C PRO A 567 -31.73 2.53 -16.76
N GLN A 568 -31.98 2.01 -17.97
CA GLN A 568 -33.29 1.90 -18.58
C GLN A 568 -33.36 0.61 -19.39
N ALA A 569 -34.49 -0.10 -19.32
CA ALA A 569 -34.72 -1.32 -20.08
C ALA A 569 -34.72 -1.02 -21.59
N LEU A 570 -34.24 -1.97 -22.38
CA LEU A 570 -34.23 -1.89 -23.85
C LEU A 570 -35.65 -1.99 -24.41
N GLU A 571 -35.87 -1.35 -25.54
CA GLU A 571 -37.16 -1.50 -26.28
C GLU A 571 -37.22 -2.87 -26.93
N LYS A 572 -38.29 -3.63 -26.62
CA LYS A 572 -38.54 -4.89 -27.29
C LYS A 572 -38.66 -4.73 -28.81
N ASP A 573 -38.18 -5.70 -29.55
CA ASP A 573 -38.14 -5.77 -31.02
C ASP A 573 -37.25 -4.73 -31.71
N ALA A 574 -36.53 -3.87 -30.92
CA ALA A 574 -35.52 -2.96 -31.44
C ALA A 574 -34.18 -3.68 -31.61
N LYS A 575 -33.37 -3.20 -32.56
CA LYS A 575 -32.03 -3.73 -32.84
C LYS A 575 -30.97 -2.94 -32.09
N TYR A 576 -29.97 -3.66 -31.56
CA TYR A 576 -28.85 -3.12 -30.81
C TYR A 576 -27.52 -3.72 -31.25
N SER A 577 -26.48 -2.94 -31.09
CA SER A 577 -25.09 -3.39 -31.21
C SER A 577 -24.41 -3.16 -29.85
N LEU A 578 -23.86 -4.22 -29.26
CA LEU A 578 -23.03 -4.18 -28.07
C LEU A 578 -21.57 -4.49 -28.46
N THR A 579 -20.67 -3.61 -28.10
CA THR A 579 -19.22 -3.86 -28.16
C THR A 579 -18.62 -3.75 -26.78
N MET A 580 -17.60 -4.56 -26.48
CA MET A 580 -16.77 -4.40 -25.29
C MET A 580 -15.36 -4.88 -25.55
N LYS A 581 -14.39 -4.32 -24.84
CA LYS A 581 -13.05 -4.86 -24.74
C LYS A 581 -12.95 -5.79 -23.56
N VAL A 582 -12.27 -6.92 -23.76
CA VAL A 582 -11.98 -7.90 -22.70
C VAL A 582 -10.52 -8.29 -22.73
N ARG A 583 -9.99 -8.62 -21.57
CA ARG A 583 -8.66 -9.18 -21.38
C ARG A 583 -8.72 -10.26 -20.31
N THR A 584 -8.03 -11.38 -20.54
CA THR A 584 -8.00 -12.51 -19.60
C THR A 584 -6.56 -12.89 -19.23
N SER A 585 -6.35 -13.30 -17.99
CA SER A 585 -5.02 -13.74 -17.50
C SER A 585 -4.66 -15.17 -17.92
N ALA A 586 -5.66 -16.00 -18.26
CA ALA A 586 -5.55 -17.32 -18.86
C ALA A 586 -6.56 -17.44 -20.00
N SER A 587 -6.47 -18.44 -20.85
CA SER A 587 -7.45 -18.63 -21.93
C SER A 587 -8.84 -18.97 -21.35
N CYS A 588 -9.84 -18.23 -21.76
CA CYS A 588 -11.25 -18.47 -21.47
C CYS A 588 -11.89 -19.09 -22.72
N GLU A 589 -12.30 -20.34 -22.63
CA GLU A 589 -12.86 -21.06 -23.79
C GLU A 589 -14.21 -20.52 -24.20
N GLU A 590 -14.99 -20.03 -23.23
CA GLU A 590 -16.37 -19.59 -23.44
C GLU A 590 -16.71 -18.39 -22.57
N LEU A 591 -16.87 -17.21 -23.19
CA LEU A 591 -17.47 -16.01 -22.62
C LEU A 591 -18.76 -15.73 -23.35
N ALA A 592 -19.89 -16.02 -22.75
CA ALA A 592 -21.22 -15.87 -23.34
C ALA A 592 -21.93 -14.61 -22.83
N PHE A 593 -22.84 -14.07 -23.64
CA PHE A 593 -23.67 -12.93 -23.29
C PHE A 593 -25.14 -13.36 -23.20
N TRP A 594 -25.71 -13.31 -21.98
CA TRP A 594 -27.05 -13.69 -21.68
C TRP A 594 -27.84 -12.55 -21.03
N PRO A 595 -28.30 -11.55 -21.81
CA PRO A 595 -29.12 -10.49 -21.25
C PRO A 595 -30.49 -11.01 -20.85
N ILE A 596 -31.06 -10.46 -19.76
CA ILE A 596 -32.33 -10.85 -19.18
C ILE A 596 -33.27 -9.67 -19.02
N TRP A 597 -34.58 -9.97 -18.97
CA TRP A 597 -35.61 -9.04 -18.49
C TRP A 597 -35.90 -9.36 -17.02
N ASN A 598 -35.12 -8.79 -16.12
CA ASN A 598 -35.21 -9.08 -14.68
C ASN A 598 -36.50 -8.51 -14.05
N ALA A 599 -37.10 -7.45 -14.63
CA ALA A 599 -38.41 -6.92 -14.19
C ALA A 599 -39.59 -7.73 -14.65
N SER A 600 -39.39 -8.83 -15.42
CA SER A 600 -40.47 -9.74 -15.86
C SER A 600 -41.18 -10.39 -14.68
N ASP A 601 -42.47 -10.69 -14.85
CA ASP A 601 -43.24 -11.50 -13.89
C ASP A 601 -42.98 -13.02 -14.03
N ASN A 602 -42.27 -13.45 -15.09
CA ASN A 602 -41.92 -14.85 -15.34
C ASN A 602 -40.69 -15.23 -14.50
N LYS A 603 -40.90 -15.57 -13.24
CA LYS A 603 -39.85 -15.92 -12.28
C LYS A 603 -39.63 -17.42 -12.16
N ASN A 604 -38.37 -17.84 -12.14
CA ASN A 604 -38.00 -19.21 -11.82
C ASN A 604 -38.11 -19.49 -10.31
N GLN A 605 -37.92 -20.75 -9.91
CA GLN A 605 -38.00 -21.16 -8.51
C GLN A 605 -37.01 -20.47 -7.55
N TRP A 606 -35.99 -19.83 -8.09
CA TRP A 606 -34.92 -19.09 -7.34
C TRP A 606 -35.16 -17.59 -7.29
N GLY A 607 -36.27 -17.09 -7.88
CA GLY A 607 -36.64 -15.67 -7.92
C GLY A 607 -35.98 -14.87 -9.06
N GLY A 608 -35.13 -15.49 -9.89
CA GLY A 608 -34.63 -14.89 -11.13
C GLY A 608 -35.68 -14.98 -12.27
N SER A 609 -35.45 -14.18 -13.35
CA SER A 609 -36.33 -14.23 -14.52
C SER A 609 -35.99 -15.41 -15.45
N ASP A 610 -37.01 -16.07 -16.01
CA ASP A 610 -36.84 -17.03 -17.10
C ASP A 610 -36.82 -16.37 -18.50
N ASP A 611 -37.09 -15.06 -18.58
CA ASP A 611 -37.01 -14.28 -19.82
C ASP A 611 -35.52 -13.89 -20.12
N VAL A 612 -34.75 -14.87 -20.58
CA VAL A 612 -33.34 -14.80 -20.92
C VAL A 612 -33.16 -14.87 -22.43
N GLN A 613 -32.34 -13.98 -23.00
CA GLN A 613 -31.96 -14.06 -24.40
C GLN A 613 -30.54 -14.61 -24.50
N TYR A 614 -30.35 -15.81 -25.01
CA TYR A 614 -29.05 -16.47 -25.17
C TYR A 614 -28.40 -16.00 -26.47
N LEU A 615 -27.28 -15.26 -26.35
CA LEU A 615 -26.52 -14.78 -27.48
C LEU A 615 -25.17 -15.53 -27.59
N ALA A 616 -24.47 -15.32 -28.71
CA ALA A 616 -23.25 -16.05 -29.03
C ALA A 616 -22.18 -15.92 -27.94
N ALA A 617 -21.48 -17.01 -27.67
CA ALA A 617 -20.27 -17.05 -26.87
C ALA A 617 -19.02 -16.91 -27.73
N TYR A 618 -17.96 -16.35 -27.15
CA TYR A 618 -16.67 -16.18 -27.78
C TYR A 618 -15.54 -16.74 -26.92
N PRO A 619 -14.57 -17.43 -27.53
CA PRO A 619 -13.32 -17.74 -26.83
C PRO A 619 -12.46 -16.47 -26.72
N VAL A 620 -11.79 -16.33 -25.58
CA VAL A 620 -10.85 -15.23 -25.32
C VAL A 620 -9.51 -15.83 -24.95
N GLU A 621 -8.51 -15.68 -25.83
CA GLU A 621 -7.13 -16.08 -25.54
C GLU A 621 -6.49 -15.15 -24.52
N ALA A 622 -5.66 -15.71 -23.65
CA ALA A 622 -4.90 -14.94 -22.67
C ALA A 622 -4.06 -13.82 -23.27
N GLY A 623 -3.92 -12.71 -22.58
CA GLY A 623 -3.00 -11.63 -22.94
C GLY A 623 -3.66 -10.29 -23.21
N GLY A 624 -3.41 -9.66 -24.36
CA GLY A 624 -3.86 -8.30 -24.66
C GLY A 624 -5.36 -8.14 -24.84
N TRP A 625 -5.82 -6.89 -24.85
CA TRP A 625 -7.23 -6.54 -25.05
C TRP A 625 -7.78 -7.08 -26.37
N LYS A 626 -8.96 -7.68 -26.32
CA LYS A 626 -9.75 -8.18 -27.45
C LYS A 626 -11.09 -7.43 -27.50
N THR A 627 -11.58 -7.13 -28.70
CA THR A 627 -12.91 -6.53 -28.86
C THR A 627 -13.91 -7.62 -29.22
N LEU A 628 -14.99 -7.72 -28.44
CA LEU A 628 -16.14 -8.61 -28.72
C LEU A 628 -17.33 -7.76 -29.20
N ASN A 629 -18.16 -8.35 -30.08
CA ASN A 629 -19.32 -7.65 -30.67
C ASN A 629 -20.53 -8.57 -30.72
N TRP A 630 -21.68 -8.07 -30.29
CA TRP A 630 -22.99 -8.72 -30.43
C TRP A 630 -23.97 -7.77 -31.13
N ASN A 631 -24.53 -8.21 -32.25
CA ASN A 631 -25.64 -7.53 -32.89
C ASN A 631 -26.90 -8.37 -32.65
N PHE A 632 -27.93 -7.79 -32.06
CA PHE A 632 -29.12 -8.53 -31.69
C PHE A 632 -30.39 -7.69 -31.77
N THR A 633 -31.52 -8.35 -31.91
CA THR A 633 -32.84 -7.75 -31.70
C THR A 633 -33.33 -8.14 -30.32
N ALA A 634 -33.68 -7.17 -29.48
CA ALA A 634 -34.13 -7.43 -28.13
C ALA A 634 -35.46 -8.20 -28.13
N GLN A 635 -35.47 -9.45 -27.66
CA GLN A 635 -36.67 -10.30 -27.58
C GLN A 635 -37.59 -9.89 -26.43
N PHE A 636 -37.04 -9.25 -25.41
CA PHE A 636 -37.69 -8.76 -24.22
C PHE A 636 -37.29 -7.33 -23.93
N PRO A 637 -37.96 -6.59 -23.02
CA PRO A 637 -37.43 -5.33 -22.47
C PRO A 637 -36.23 -5.61 -21.53
N LEU A 638 -35.08 -6.00 -22.12
CA LEU A 638 -33.89 -6.41 -21.40
C LEU A 638 -33.38 -5.27 -20.49
N ASP A 639 -33.16 -5.56 -19.24
CA ASP A 639 -32.72 -4.58 -18.22
C ASP A 639 -31.46 -4.97 -17.45
N VAL A 640 -30.99 -6.23 -17.61
CA VAL A 640 -29.73 -6.70 -16.99
C VAL A 640 -28.93 -7.49 -18.04
N PHE A 641 -27.63 -7.19 -18.11
CA PHE A 641 -26.66 -7.92 -18.91
C PHE A 641 -25.87 -8.88 -18.05
N GLN A 642 -25.82 -10.15 -18.46
CA GLN A 642 -25.01 -11.18 -17.82
C GLN A 642 -23.97 -11.69 -18.82
N PHE A 643 -22.69 -11.49 -18.48
CA PHE A 643 -21.56 -12.10 -19.18
C PHE A 643 -21.12 -13.30 -18.35
N VAL A 644 -21.29 -14.51 -18.91
CA VAL A 644 -21.12 -15.78 -18.19
C VAL A 644 -19.84 -16.49 -18.64
N PHE A 645 -19.03 -16.96 -17.68
CA PHE A 645 -17.70 -17.54 -17.91
C PHE A 645 -17.31 -18.61 -16.85
N GLY A 646 -18.28 -19.40 -16.38
CA GLY A 646 -18.13 -20.29 -15.22
C GLY A 646 -17.06 -21.36 -15.32
N GLY A 647 -16.62 -21.76 -16.53
CA GLY A 647 -15.51 -22.69 -16.73
C GLY A 647 -14.12 -22.04 -16.63
N TYR A 648 -14.05 -20.73 -16.40
CA TYR A 648 -12.80 -19.96 -16.41
C TYR A 648 -12.25 -19.74 -15.00
N THR A 649 -10.92 -19.87 -14.85
CA THR A 649 -10.18 -19.47 -13.64
C THR A 649 -9.12 -18.45 -14.00
N GLY A 650 -9.16 -17.30 -13.34
CA GLY A 650 -8.22 -16.19 -13.54
C GLY A 650 -8.91 -14.84 -13.56
N ASN A 651 -8.19 -13.80 -13.98
CA ASN A 651 -8.72 -12.44 -14.06
C ASN A 651 -9.40 -12.22 -15.41
N LEU A 652 -10.67 -11.78 -15.38
CA LEU A 652 -11.39 -11.23 -16.53
C LEU A 652 -11.50 -9.72 -16.35
N ASP A 653 -10.87 -8.96 -17.23
CA ASP A 653 -10.96 -7.50 -17.31
C ASP A 653 -11.95 -7.11 -18.40
N ILE A 654 -12.84 -6.15 -18.12
CA ILE A 654 -13.83 -5.60 -19.06
C ILE A 654 -13.65 -4.08 -19.12
N ASP A 655 -13.66 -3.54 -20.34
CA ASP A 655 -13.50 -2.12 -20.65
C ASP A 655 -14.25 -1.73 -21.91
N ASP A 656 -14.40 -0.42 -22.16
CA ASP A 656 -15.01 0.14 -23.37
C ASP A 656 -16.36 -0.51 -23.74
N LEU A 657 -17.25 -0.69 -22.76
CA LEU A 657 -18.58 -1.23 -23.00
C LEU A 657 -19.46 -0.17 -23.69
N VAL A 658 -19.87 -0.45 -24.92
CA VAL A 658 -20.67 0.46 -25.74
C VAL A 658 -21.91 -0.26 -26.26
N LEU A 659 -23.10 0.24 -25.91
CA LEU A 659 -24.38 -0.25 -26.40
C LEU A 659 -25.08 0.85 -27.21
N VAL A 660 -25.37 0.57 -28.46
CA VAL A 660 -26.02 1.53 -29.37
C VAL A 660 -27.28 0.91 -29.98
N LYS A 661 -28.38 1.65 -29.96
CA LYS A 661 -29.60 1.29 -30.71
C LYS A 661 -29.41 1.57 -32.19
N ASP A 662 -29.85 0.66 -33.05
CA ASP A 662 -29.75 0.84 -34.49
C ASP A 662 -30.40 2.16 -34.94
N GLY A 663 -29.65 2.90 -35.80
CA GLY A 663 -30.05 4.23 -36.26
C GLY A 663 -29.74 5.38 -35.30
N THR A 664 -29.07 5.13 -34.16
CA THR A 664 -28.58 6.16 -33.21
C THR A 664 -27.05 6.11 -33.08
N THR A 665 -26.46 7.08 -32.39
CA THR A 665 -25.02 7.12 -32.04
C THR A 665 -24.80 7.22 -30.53
N GLU A 666 -25.87 7.27 -29.74
CA GLU A 666 -25.79 7.41 -28.30
C GLU A 666 -25.40 6.08 -27.64
N ASN A 667 -24.40 6.11 -26.79
CA ASN A 667 -24.05 4.98 -25.92
C ASN A 667 -25.05 4.92 -24.74
N LEU A 668 -25.78 3.83 -24.63
CA LEU A 668 -26.75 3.59 -23.57
C LEU A 668 -26.10 3.09 -22.25
N ILE A 669 -24.79 2.81 -22.26
CA ILE A 669 -24.04 2.42 -21.08
C ILE A 669 -23.43 3.67 -20.46
N ASP A 670 -23.72 3.93 -19.20
CA ASP A 670 -23.05 4.98 -18.45
C ASP A 670 -21.68 4.48 -17.97
N ASN A 671 -20.64 5.29 -18.23
CA ASN A 671 -19.27 4.99 -17.78
C ASN A 671 -18.72 3.62 -18.25
N GLY A 672 -19.01 3.21 -19.47
CA GLY A 672 -18.52 1.94 -20.03
C GLY A 672 -17.01 1.90 -20.28
N ASP A 673 -16.33 3.05 -20.33
CA ASP A 673 -14.89 3.26 -20.39
C ASP A 673 -14.23 3.50 -19.02
N PHE A 674 -15.01 3.41 -17.95
CA PHE A 674 -14.59 3.64 -16.56
C PHE A 674 -13.86 4.97 -16.29
N SER A 675 -13.93 5.94 -17.21
CA SER A 675 -13.31 7.27 -17.07
C SER A 675 -13.80 8.08 -15.86
N LYS A 676 -15.01 7.78 -15.36
CA LYS A 676 -15.56 8.37 -14.14
C LYS A 676 -15.06 7.72 -12.84
N ASN A 677 -14.13 6.76 -12.93
CA ASN A 677 -13.48 6.10 -11.80
C ASN A 677 -14.46 5.44 -10.79
N HIS A 678 -15.53 4.81 -11.29
CA HIS A 678 -16.48 4.03 -10.49
C HIS A 678 -17.04 2.84 -11.29
N ILE A 679 -17.64 1.89 -10.57
CA ILE A 679 -18.24 0.66 -11.11
C ILE A 679 -19.74 0.57 -10.82
N LEU A 680 -20.45 1.71 -10.80
CA LEU A 680 -21.89 1.72 -10.59
C LEU A 680 -22.61 0.94 -11.69
N GLY A 681 -23.63 0.17 -11.30
CA GLY A 681 -24.38 -0.71 -12.20
C GLY A 681 -23.77 -2.11 -12.37
N TRP A 682 -22.47 -2.28 -12.00
CA TRP A 682 -21.81 -3.58 -12.06
C TRP A 682 -21.98 -4.39 -10.78
N SER A 683 -22.10 -5.70 -10.93
CA SER A 683 -22.19 -6.66 -9.83
C SER A 683 -21.70 -8.05 -10.30
N ALA A 684 -21.80 -9.04 -9.42
CA ALA A 684 -21.61 -10.45 -9.75
C ALA A 684 -22.83 -11.25 -9.28
N ASN A 685 -22.99 -12.47 -9.80
CA ASN A 685 -24.03 -13.39 -9.31
C ASN A 685 -23.72 -13.87 -7.88
N TRP A 686 -24.72 -14.48 -7.24
CA TRP A 686 -24.57 -15.11 -5.92
C TRP A 686 -23.48 -16.19 -5.94
N GLN A 687 -22.51 -16.10 -5.03
CA GLN A 687 -21.28 -16.94 -5.01
C GLN A 687 -20.44 -16.85 -6.30
N GLY A 688 -20.62 -15.79 -7.08
CA GLY A 688 -19.83 -15.50 -8.26
C GLY A 688 -18.45 -14.91 -7.95
N PRO A 689 -17.73 -14.38 -8.97
CA PRO A 689 -16.39 -13.84 -8.82
C PRO A 689 -16.37 -12.59 -7.94
N SER A 690 -15.25 -12.36 -7.23
CA SER A 690 -14.98 -11.04 -6.68
C SER A 690 -14.68 -10.05 -7.80
N PHE A 691 -14.99 -8.77 -7.60
CA PHE A 691 -14.75 -7.74 -8.63
C PHE A 691 -14.42 -6.39 -8.03
N TYR A 692 -13.65 -5.59 -8.77
CA TYR A 692 -13.24 -4.24 -8.37
C TYR A 692 -12.79 -3.42 -9.56
N LEU A 693 -12.71 -2.10 -9.37
CA LEU A 693 -12.11 -1.20 -10.34
C LEU A 693 -10.59 -1.38 -10.32
N ALA A 694 -10.03 -1.76 -11.46
CA ALA A 694 -8.60 -1.93 -11.67
C ALA A 694 -8.07 -0.87 -12.66
N ASN A 695 -6.77 -0.77 -12.80
CA ASN A 695 -6.14 0.11 -13.79
C ASN A 695 -4.78 -0.43 -14.25
N ASP A 696 -4.31 0.05 -15.38
CA ASP A 696 -2.96 -0.17 -15.87
C ASP A 696 -2.02 0.90 -15.28
N ALA A 697 -1.50 0.65 -14.07
CA ALA A 697 -0.64 1.59 -13.35
C ALA A 697 0.82 1.59 -13.83
N TYR A 698 1.24 0.57 -14.60
CA TYR A 698 2.61 0.44 -15.08
C TYR A 698 2.65 0.18 -16.58
N GLN A 699 3.56 0.85 -17.27
CA GLN A 699 3.87 0.50 -18.65
C GLN A 699 4.58 -0.86 -18.67
N SER A 700 4.23 -1.70 -19.64
CA SER A 700 4.99 -2.89 -19.99
C SER A 700 6.30 -2.45 -20.70
N THR A 701 7.27 -1.99 -19.92
CA THR A 701 8.56 -1.49 -20.46
C THR A 701 9.52 -2.61 -20.84
N GLY A 702 9.11 -3.90 -20.80
CA GLY A 702 10.05 -5.00 -20.99
C GLY A 702 11.10 -5.13 -19.86
N ILE A 703 11.17 -4.16 -18.97
CA ILE A 703 11.86 -4.27 -17.69
C ILE A 703 10.86 -5.04 -16.82
N THR A 704 11.12 -6.33 -16.65
CA THR A 704 10.47 -7.09 -15.58
C THR A 704 10.58 -6.24 -14.33
N GLN A 705 9.42 -5.88 -13.72
CA GLN A 705 9.41 -5.48 -12.31
C GLN A 705 10.39 -6.41 -11.61
N PRO A 706 11.20 -5.95 -10.65
CA PRO A 706 11.83 -6.89 -9.77
C PRO A 706 10.66 -7.69 -9.20
N SER A 707 10.40 -8.85 -9.82
CA SER A 707 9.57 -9.86 -9.20
C SER A 707 10.06 -9.85 -7.76
N VAL A 708 9.13 -9.73 -6.81
CA VAL A 708 9.36 -10.25 -5.45
C VAL A 708 10.19 -11.48 -5.72
N VAL A 709 11.47 -11.41 -5.33
CA VAL A 709 12.41 -12.50 -5.63
C VAL A 709 11.69 -13.70 -5.07
N ALA A 710 11.08 -14.47 -5.95
CA ALA A 710 10.54 -15.76 -5.61
C ALA A 710 11.73 -16.39 -4.92
N GLN A 711 11.61 -16.70 -3.64
CA GLN A 711 12.67 -17.40 -2.94
C GLN A 711 13.07 -18.52 -3.88
N PRO A 712 14.35 -18.64 -4.26
CA PRO A 712 14.75 -19.62 -5.24
C PRO A 712 14.14 -20.94 -4.80
N SER A 713 13.37 -21.55 -5.68
CA SER A 713 12.71 -22.81 -5.38
C SER A 713 13.80 -23.71 -4.80
N LEU A 714 13.54 -24.37 -3.68
CA LEU A 714 14.48 -25.26 -2.97
C LEU A 714 15.01 -26.42 -3.84
N GLN A 715 14.77 -26.40 -5.14
CA GLN A 715 15.19 -27.38 -6.16
C GLN A 715 16.32 -26.90 -7.09
N ASP A 716 16.79 -25.64 -6.97
CA ASP A 716 17.96 -25.21 -7.75
C ASP A 716 19.24 -25.78 -7.12
N ASP A 717 19.98 -26.53 -7.89
CA ASP A 717 21.29 -27.10 -7.51
C ASP A 717 22.43 -26.04 -7.50
N ALA A 718 22.10 -24.79 -7.56
CA ALA A 718 23.05 -23.68 -7.56
C ALA A 718 23.53 -23.30 -6.15
N TYR A 719 24.78 -22.83 -6.10
CA TYR A 719 25.37 -22.24 -4.89
C TYR A 719 25.25 -20.73 -4.93
N TYR A 720 25.01 -20.11 -3.76
CA TYR A 720 24.89 -18.67 -3.62
C TYR A 720 25.81 -18.16 -2.51
N THR A 721 26.42 -17.00 -2.68
CA THR A 721 27.11 -16.32 -1.58
C THR A 721 26.11 -15.90 -0.50
N LEU A 722 26.59 -15.49 0.67
CA LEU A 722 25.73 -14.94 1.74
C LEU A 722 25.00 -13.66 1.32
N GLN A 723 25.44 -13.00 0.25
CA GLN A 723 24.81 -11.84 -0.36
C GLN A 723 23.82 -12.17 -1.49
N GLY A 724 23.55 -13.50 -1.72
CA GLY A 724 22.61 -13.96 -2.74
C GLY A 724 23.14 -14.03 -4.17
N VAL A 725 24.45 -13.83 -4.39
CA VAL A 725 25.07 -13.96 -5.73
C VAL A 725 25.27 -15.42 -6.08
N ARG A 726 24.78 -15.86 -7.25
CA ARG A 726 24.94 -17.22 -7.76
C ARG A 726 26.40 -17.52 -8.10
N VAL A 727 26.90 -18.66 -7.64
CA VAL A 727 28.28 -19.12 -7.88
C VAL A 727 28.24 -20.46 -8.62
N SER A 728 28.81 -20.50 -9.82
CA SER A 728 28.80 -21.70 -10.66
C SER A 728 29.81 -22.78 -10.19
N HIS A 729 30.91 -22.38 -9.56
CA HIS A 729 31.96 -23.30 -9.06
C HIS A 729 32.53 -22.75 -7.74
N PRO A 730 31.90 -23.05 -6.59
CA PRO A 730 32.39 -22.61 -5.29
C PRO A 730 33.67 -23.39 -4.93
N THR A 731 34.77 -22.71 -4.63
CA THR A 731 36.04 -23.33 -4.31
C THR A 731 36.32 -23.43 -2.81
N SER A 732 36.12 -22.36 -2.08
CA SER A 732 36.23 -22.34 -0.60
C SER A 732 35.43 -21.20 -0.04
N GLY A 733 34.87 -21.33 1.15
CA GLY A 733 34.08 -20.30 1.79
C GLY A 733 32.73 -20.78 2.30
N ILE A 734 31.86 -19.83 2.63
CA ILE A 734 30.49 -20.10 3.11
C ILE A 734 29.51 -19.74 2.01
N PHE A 735 28.67 -20.72 1.63
CA PHE A 735 27.68 -20.61 0.57
C PHE A 735 26.31 -21.05 1.07
N ILE A 736 25.26 -20.66 0.37
CA ILE A 736 23.91 -21.20 0.51
C ILE A 736 23.64 -22.13 -0.67
N HIS A 737 23.27 -23.37 -0.39
CA HIS A 737 22.85 -24.35 -1.38
C HIS A 737 21.59 -25.06 -0.89
N LYS A 738 20.56 -25.11 -1.72
CA LYS A 738 19.23 -25.64 -1.35
C LYS A 738 18.70 -25.07 -0.03
N GLY A 739 18.87 -23.73 0.16
CA GLY A 739 18.45 -23.04 1.38
C GLY A 739 19.26 -23.33 2.64
N ARG A 740 20.35 -24.10 2.57
CA ARG A 740 21.21 -24.45 3.71
C ARG A 740 22.59 -23.80 3.59
N LYS A 741 23.10 -23.33 4.73
CA LYS A 741 24.47 -22.82 4.82
C LYS A 741 25.47 -23.98 4.74
N ILE A 742 26.37 -23.93 3.75
CA ILE A 742 27.42 -24.91 3.52
C ILE A 742 28.78 -24.24 3.65
N VAL A 743 29.69 -24.89 4.33
CA VAL A 743 31.10 -24.48 4.42
C VAL A 743 31.92 -25.39 3.51
N MET A 744 32.51 -24.84 2.45
CA MET A 744 33.48 -25.53 1.61
C MET A 744 34.89 -25.16 2.08
N LYS A 745 35.73 -26.19 2.29
CA LYS A 745 37.10 -26.06 2.78
C LYS A 745 38.07 -25.93 1.62
#